data_a62c15b2295c52f9b9a7b1ee526ac2d6
#
_entry.id   a62c15b2295c52f9b9a7b1ee526ac2d6
#
_cell.length_a   1.000
_cell.length_b   1.000
_cell.length_c   1.000
_cell.angle_alpha   90.00
_cell.angle_beta   90.00
_cell.angle_gamma   90.00
#
_symmetry.space_group_name_H-M   'P 1'
#
loop_
_entity.id
_entity.type
_entity.pdbx_description
1 polymer ?
#
loop_
_entity_poly.entity_id
_entity_poly.type
_entity_poly.pdbx_seq_one_letter_code
_entity_poly.pdbx_strand_id
1 'polypeptide(L)'
;MSEKMTCMSFGQLMDWVLEEKKKRGTVFGIHRPYMADPSKKMEIFGRNLETPIGPAAGPHTQLAQNIVASYFAGARFFELKTVQKVDGEDLAACINRPCILAEDECYNCEWSTELYVPQAMGEYIKAWFLLHVIAKEFGLGDADGFQFNISVGYDLAGIKEPKVNGFIDSMMHAENTEIFKECKQWLLDHVDKFEKVTREDIEAIPAEICNSATISTLHGCPPNEIESIANHLFKEKHLNTFIKCNPTLLGYEFARKTMDEMGYDYMAFGDFHFLDDLQYEDAIPMFRRLIALSEELGLAFGVKITNTFPVDVTRNELPSEEMYMSGKSLFPLSISLAAKLSREFDGKLRIAYSGGADYYNIDRIIGCGVWPVTVATTLLKPGGYQRFSQLADKIMEKGVKEWTGIDVEALEKLAEDARTDVHHVKSIKPNPNRKNDKEVPLLDCFFAPCIEGCPIHQDITSYIKLAGEGKYADALRVILEKNALPFITGTLCAHNCMSKCTRNFYEEPVNIRGTKLLAAEKGYDEVIGEIKAGEKNGKKVAIIGGGPAGISCAYFLARAGASVTIFEKEAALGGVIRYVIPGFRISEDAIAKDISFIEKMGVDIRTNTEVASLAQVKAQGFDAVVVAVGASKPGTLKLEKGEAINALKFLADYKQKDGNVDLGKNVVVIGGGNTAMDTARAAKRTKGVENVYLVYRRTKRYMPAAEDELLEVLEDGVEFKELLSPVSLADGKLICKKMELGAMDASGRASVTETGDTEEVPADSVIVAVGEKVPTEYYQANDINVNERGKAKLNAKTLESSVSGVYLIGDGAGGAATIVEAIRDAKLAAEAILGEEVVKDAPVTGEEETCFGKKGILMESKETDKESDRCLTCNKICENCVDVCPNRANISIKVPGMEMNQIIHVDYMCNECGNCKSFCPYASAPYKDKFTLFATEDDMANSENDGFTVLDPKTKECKVRLLGNISVCKADDPEDEIYEGLRRLICAVIDDYGYLLMK
;
A
#
# COMPACT_ATOMS: atom_id res chain seq x y z
N MET A 1 -25.15 12.90 -4.92
CA MET A 1 -23.98 12.94 -4.04
C MET A 1 -24.02 14.26 -3.32
N SER A 2 -23.93 14.25 -2.00
CA SER A 2 -23.71 15.45 -1.23
C SER A 2 -22.27 15.88 -1.49
N GLU A 3 -22.07 16.75 -2.44
CA GLU A 3 -20.74 17.22 -2.86
C GLU A 3 -20.12 18.22 -1.88
N LYS A 4 -20.79 18.48 -0.75
CA LYS A 4 -20.45 19.58 0.15
C LYS A 4 -20.11 19.04 1.55
N MET A 5 -18.88 19.26 1.96
CA MET A 5 -18.52 19.14 3.37
C MET A 5 -19.30 20.15 4.21
N THR A 6 -19.98 19.68 5.25
CA THR A 6 -20.72 20.51 6.19
C THR A 6 -19.93 20.68 7.49
N CYS A 7 -19.64 21.92 7.86
CA CYS A 7 -18.90 22.21 9.09
C CYS A 7 -19.75 21.92 10.33
N MET A 8 -19.21 21.18 11.29
CA MET A 8 -19.85 20.92 12.57
C MET A 8 -19.78 22.14 13.48
N SER A 9 -20.78 22.28 14.37
CA SER A 9 -20.72 23.29 15.43
C SER A 9 -19.56 23.02 16.40
N PHE A 10 -19.07 24.05 17.08
CA PHE A 10 -18.03 23.89 18.10
C PHE A 10 -18.46 22.93 19.21
N GLY A 11 -19.71 23.08 19.67
CA GLY A 11 -20.26 22.22 20.72
C GLY A 11 -20.29 20.74 20.32
N GLN A 12 -20.68 20.44 19.09
CA GLN A 12 -20.69 19.08 18.56
C GLN A 12 -19.27 18.48 18.49
N LEU A 13 -18.30 19.24 18.01
CA LEU A 13 -16.89 18.82 17.95
C LEU A 13 -16.32 18.54 19.36
N MET A 14 -16.60 19.41 20.33
CA MET A 14 -16.15 19.26 21.72
C MET A 14 -16.83 18.05 22.39
N ASP A 15 -18.15 17.89 22.21
CA ASP A 15 -18.88 16.72 22.71
C ASP A 15 -18.29 15.43 22.13
N TRP A 16 -18.00 15.39 20.84
CA TRP A 16 -17.36 14.24 20.21
C TRP A 16 -15.99 13.92 20.85
N VAL A 17 -15.11 14.91 20.96
CA VAL A 17 -13.78 14.75 21.54
C VAL A 17 -13.85 14.20 22.98
N LEU A 18 -14.72 14.79 23.82
CA LEU A 18 -14.83 14.39 25.22
C LEU A 18 -15.47 13.00 25.39
N GLU A 19 -16.55 12.72 24.65
CA GLU A 19 -17.22 11.43 24.74
C GLU A 19 -16.38 10.28 24.17
N GLU A 20 -15.76 10.48 23.02
CA GLU A 20 -14.91 9.46 22.41
C GLU A 20 -13.69 9.18 23.30
N LYS A 21 -13.03 10.22 23.83
CA LYS A 21 -11.90 10.06 24.75
C LYS A 21 -12.31 9.28 26.01
N LYS A 22 -13.46 9.59 26.59
CA LYS A 22 -13.97 8.93 27.80
C LYS A 22 -14.36 7.46 27.54
N LYS A 23 -15.07 7.20 26.45
CA LYS A 23 -15.64 5.86 26.15
C LYS A 23 -14.60 4.91 25.52
N ARG A 24 -13.60 5.44 24.76
CA ARG A 24 -12.72 4.65 23.88
C ARG A 24 -11.25 4.95 24.05
N GLY A 25 -10.87 6.01 24.74
CA GLY A 25 -9.49 6.47 24.85
C GLY A 25 -8.96 7.19 23.61
N THR A 26 -9.74 7.31 22.54
CA THR A 26 -9.36 7.87 21.24
C THR A 26 -9.89 9.30 21.05
N VAL A 27 -9.36 10.00 20.06
CA VAL A 27 -9.89 11.30 19.59
C VAL A 27 -9.91 11.27 18.07
N PHE A 28 -11.08 11.42 17.48
CA PHE A 28 -11.32 11.27 16.03
C PHE A 28 -10.72 9.98 15.45
N GLY A 29 -10.85 8.86 16.19
CA GLY A 29 -10.29 7.55 15.80
C GLY A 29 -8.77 7.43 15.91
N ILE A 30 -8.08 8.37 16.55
CA ILE A 30 -6.65 8.28 16.83
C ILE A 30 -6.44 7.57 18.17
N HIS A 31 -5.75 6.44 18.15
CA HIS A 31 -5.59 5.55 19.31
C HIS A 31 -4.41 5.93 20.22
N ARG A 32 -3.34 6.50 19.65
CA ARG A 32 -2.12 6.79 20.40
C ARG A 32 -1.90 8.30 20.52
N PRO A 33 -2.13 8.87 21.72
CA PRO A 33 -1.79 10.26 22.00
C PRO A 33 -0.27 10.44 22.05
N TYR A 34 0.21 11.57 21.53
CA TYR A 34 1.57 12.02 21.74
C TYR A 34 1.65 12.93 22.97
N MET A 35 2.55 12.59 23.89
CA MET A 35 2.80 13.38 25.10
C MET A 35 4.09 14.16 24.90
N ALA A 36 3.99 15.49 24.77
CA ALA A 36 5.17 16.33 24.63
C ALA A 36 6.03 16.34 25.90
N ASP A 37 7.36 16.35 25.74
CA ASP A 37 8.29 16.51 26.83
C ASP A 37 8.45 18.02 27.15
N PRO A 38 7.99 18.51 28.29
CA PRO A 38 8.01 19.95 28.59
C PRO A 38 9.42 20.54 28.72
N SER A 39 10.46 19.70 28.84
CA SER A 39 11.85 20.12 28.85
C SER A 39 12.45 20.37 27.47
N LYS A 40 11.77 19.93 26.39
CA LYS A 40 12.24 20.00 25.01
C LYS A 40 11.38 20.97 24.21
N LYS A 41 11.63 22.25 24.35
CA LYS A 41 10.93 23.31 23.60
C LYS A 41 11.89 23.98 22.63
N MET A 42 11.34 24.47 21.53
CA MET A 42 12.00 25.35 20.57
C MET A 42 11.14 26.58 20.34
N GLU A 43 11.71 27.57 19.69
CA GLU A 43 11.00 28.83 19.40
C GLU A 43 10.98 29.11 17.89
N ILE A 44 9.84 29.51 17.40
CA ILE A 44 9.68 30.05 16.05
C ILE A 44 8.75 31.26 16.08
N PHE A 45 9.19 32.35 15.47
CA PHE A 45 8.45 33.62 15.41
C PHE A 45 8.00 34.16 16.79
N GLY A 46 8.85 33.99 17.82
CA GLY A 46 8.57 34.43 19.20
C GLY A 46 7.53 33.55 19.94
N ARG A 47 7.20 32.37 19.43
CA ARG A 47 6.26 31.43 20.06
C ARG A 47 6.89 30.08 20.32
N ASN A 48 6.44 29.44 21.40
CA ASN A 48 6.88 28.10 21.75
C ASN A 48 6.37 27.05 20.73
N LEU A 49 7.18 26.00 20.55
CA LEU A 49 6.87 24.87 19.69
C LEU A 49 7.42 23.60 20.32
N GLU A 50 6.57 22.60 20.58
CA GLU A 50 6.98 21.35 21.22
C GLU A 50 7.55 20.33 20.25
N THR A 51 7.09 20.32 19.00
CA THR A 51 7.67 19.53 17.89
C THR A 51 7.69 20.37 16.61
N PRO A 52 8.76 20.30 15.77
CA PRO A 52 8.87 21.11 14.56
C PRO A 52 8.16 20.49 13.34
N ILE A 53 7.14 19.67 13.58
CA ILE A 53 6.43 18.95 12.53
C ILE A 53 4.93 19.16 12.59
N GLY A 54 4.28 18.99 11.43
CA GLY A 54 2.84 19.02 11.33
C GLY A 54 2.31 18.73 9.93
N PRO A 55 1.00 18.89 9.72
CA PRO A 55 0.41 18.74 8.41
C PRO A 55 0.71 19.94 7.51
N ALA A 56 0.98 19.67 6.23
CA ALA A 56 1.08 20.71 5.19
C ALA A 56 -0.30 21.29 4.86
N ALA A 57 -0.33 22.47 4.20
CA ALA A 57 -1.52 23.06 3.64
C ALA A 57 -2.14 22.15 2.56
N GLY A 58 -2.93 21.20 2.98
CA GLY A 58 -3.49 20.11 2.19
C GLY A 58 -4.80 19.60 2.77
N PRO A 59 -5.26 18.42 2.37
CA PRO A 59 -6.55 17.87 2.83
C PRO A 59 -6.61 17.68 4.36
N HIS A 60 -5.47 17.59 5.03
CA HIS A 60 -5.38 17.37 6.48
C HIS A 60 -5.51 18.63 7.34
N THR A 61 -5.74 19.80 6.75
CA THR A 61 -5.83 21.09 7.49
C THR A 61 -7.01 21.95 7.08
N GLN A 62 -8.04 21.39 6.45
CA GLN A 62 -9.20 22.18 6.04
C GLN A 62 -10.38 22.13 7.03
N LEU A 63 -10.48 21.08 7.86
CA LEU A 63 -11.54 20.91 8.86
C LEU A 63 -10.94 20.86 10.27
N ALA A 64 -11.70 21.29 11.27
CA ALA A 64 -11.25 21.31 12.66
C ALA A 64 -10.85 19.92 13.16
N GLN A 65 -11.62 18.87 12.86
CA GLN A 65 -11.30 17.50 13.27
C GLN A 65 -9.98 16.99 12.67
N ASN A 66 -9.58 17.46 11.48
CA ASN A 66 -8.31 17.08 10.84
C ASN A 66 -7.11 17.62 11.64
N ILE A 67 -7.22 18.90 12.03
CA ILE A 67 -6.20 19.61 12.82
C ILE A 67 -6.09 18.98 14.21
N VAL A 68 -7.21 18.71 14.87
CA VAL A 68 -7.24 18.08 16.21
C VAL A 68 -6.66 16.65 16.16
N ALA A 69 -7.00 15.87 15.15
CA ALA A 69 -6.43 14.53 14.96
C ALA A 69 -4.89 14.57 14.79
N SER A 70 -4.40 15.53 14.00
CA SER A 70 -2.95 15.77 13.84
C SER A 70 -2.27 16.14 15.16
N TYR A 71 -2.88 17.06 15.93
CA TYR A 71 -2.34 17.50 17.22
C TYR A 71 -2.26 16.34 18.22
N PHE A 72 -3.35 15.58 18.35
CA PHE A 72 -3.42 14.46 19.25
C PHE A 72 -2.35 13.40 18.94
N ALA A 73 -1.99 13.25 17.68
CA ALA A 73 -0.95 12.33 17.21
C ALA A 73 0.50 12.88 17.31
N GLY A 74 0.71 14.20 17.58
CA GLY A 74 2.06 14.75 17.80
C GLY A 74 2.46 15.94 16.94
N ALA A 75 1.60 16.38 16.02
CA ALA A 75 1.83 17.62 15.27
C ALA A 75 1.73 18.84 16.18
N ARG A 76 2.63 19.83 15.95
CA ARG A 76 2.61 21.10 16.69
C ARG A 76 2.73 22.32 15.76
N PHE A 77 3.20 22.16 14.54
CA PHE A 77 3.23 23.23 13.54
C PHE A 77 2.22 22.95 12.42
N PHE A 78 1.21 23.78 12.29
CA PHE A 78 0.10 23.57 11.34
C PHE A 78 0.13 24.60 10.21
N GLU A 79 0.36 24.16 8.98
CA GLU A 79 0.15 24.98 7.80
C GLU A 79 -1.30 24.80 7.35
N LEU A 80 -2.13 25.82 7.60
CA LEU A 80 -3.57 25.77 7.32
C LEU A 80 -3.82 25.71 5.82
N LYS A 81 -4.86 25.02 5.39
CA LYS A 81 -5.22 24.88 3.96
C LYS A 81 -5.36 26.25 3.33
N THR A 82 -4.78 26.42 2.16
CA THR A 82 -4.70 27.71 1.46
C THR A 82 -6.06 28.33 1.22
N VAL A 83 -6.18 29.62 1.55
CA VAL A 83 -7.34 30.46 1.28
C VAL A 83 -7.03 31.39 0.10
N GLN A 84 -7.99 31.52 -0.79
CA GLN A 84 -7.86 32.39 -1.97
C GLN A 84 -9.22 32.99 -2.40
N LYS A 85 -9.20 33.77 -3.47
CA LYS A 85 -10.38 34.41 -4.03
C LYS A 85 -11.46 33.42 -4.50
N VAL A 86 -11.05 32.38 -5.21
CA VAL A 86 -11.95 31.29 -5.65
C VAL A 86 -12.12 30.30 -4.52
N ASP A 87 -13.35 30.09 -4.04
CA ASP A 87 -13.66 29.24 -2.90
C ASP A 87 -15.02 28.54 -3.04
N GLY A 88 -15.35 27.66 -2.09
CA GLY A 88 -16.64 26.98 -2.03
C GLY A 88 -16.96 26.23 -3.33
N GLU A 89 -18.20 26.41 -3.82
CA GLU A 89 -18.71 25.69 -4.99
C GLU A 89 -17.95 26.03 -6.27
N ASP A 90 -17.46 27.27 -6.41
CA ASP A 90 -16.71 27.70 -7.60
C ASP A 90 -15.37 26.94 -7.70
N LEU A 91 -14.71 26.71 -6.58
CA LEU A 91 -13.49 25.90 -6.55
C LEU A 91 -13.79 24.42 -6.73
N ALA A 92 -14.82 23.91 -6.04
CA ALA A 92 -15.20 22.50 -6.13
C ALA A 92 -15.55 22.08 -7.56
N ALA A 93 -16.16 22.99 -8.35
CA ALA A 93 -16.47 22.78 -9.76
C ALA A 93 -15.21 22.64 -10.66
N CYS A 94 -14.06 23.12 -10.20
CA CYS A 94 -12.78 23.00 -10.93
C CYS A 94 -12.05 21.69 -10.62
N ILE A 95 -12.52 20.89 -9.64
CA ILE A 95 -11.83 19.69 -9.18
C ILE A 95 -12.62 18.46 -9.61
N ASN A 96 -12.07 17.70 -10.55
CA ASN A 96 -12.63 16.42 -10.95
C ASN A 96 -12.38 15.36 -9.86
N ARG A 97 -13.35 14.46 -9.64
CA ARG A 97 -13.27 13.42 -8.60
C ARG A 97 -13.25 12.02 -9.19
N PRO A 98 -12.47 11.09 -8.62
CA PRO A 98 -11.58 11.27 -7.46
C PRO A 98 -10.38 12.15 -7.76
N CYS A 99 -9.88 12.88 -6.76
CA CYS A 99 -8.80 13.87 -6.95
C CYS A 99 -7.47 13.50 -6.26
N ILE A 100 -7.40 12.37 -5.55
CA ILE A 100 -6.18 11.89 -4.88
C ILE A 100 -5.90 10.43 -5.27
N LEU A 101 -4.66 10.17 -5.71
CA LEU A 101 -4.11 8.84 -5.93
C LEU A 101 -2.74 8.75 -5.23
N ALA A 102 -2.68 8.12 -4.05
CA ALA A 102 -1.49 8.13 -3.18
C ALA A 102 -0.83 6.74 -3.00
N GLU A 103 -0.97 5.84 -3.97
CA GLU A 103 -0.51 4.43 -3.84
C GLU A 103 1.01 4.30 -3.75
N ASP A 104 1.74 4.68 -4.76
CA ASP A 104 3.21 4.63 -4.82
C ASP A 104 3.81 6.04 -4.88
N GLU A 105 3.82 6.66 -6.07
CA GLU A 105 3.84 8.10 -6.17
C GLU A 105 2.51 8.66 -5.66
N CYS A 106 2.50 9.89 -5.20
CA CYS A 106 1.26 10.55 -4.84
C CYS A 106 0.93 11.61 -5.86
N TYR A 107 -0.24 11.51 -6.45
CA TYR A 107 -0.79 12.48 -7.38
C TYR A 107 -2.07 13.08 -6.79
N ASN A 108 -2.29 14.36 -7.03
CA ASN A 108 -3.53 15.04 -6.64
C ASN A 108 -3.88 16.15 -7.63
N CYS A 109 -5.14 16.58 -7.60
CA CYS A 109 -5.65 17.72 -8.36
C CYS A 109 -6.28 18.78 -7.43
N GLU A 110 -6.01 18.70 -6.11
CA GLU A 110 -6.51 19.66 -5.14
C GLU A 110 -5.63 20.91 -5.09
N TRP A 111 -6.27 22.09 -4.95
CA TRP A 111 -5.56 23.37 -4.84
C TRP A 111 -5.69 23.98 -3.45
N SER A 112 -6.72 24.82 -3.24
CA SER A 112 -7.03 25.49 -1.98
C SER A 112 -8.19 24.82 -1.25
N THR A 113 -8.67 25.43 -0.17
CA THR A 113 -9.82 24.91 0.57
C THR A 113 -11.10 24.90 -0.26
N GLU A 114 -11.84 23.81 -0.23
CA GLU A 114 -13.16 23.68 -0.86
C GLU A 114 -14.30 24.31 -0.03
N LEU A 115 -13.98 24.77 1.17
CA LEU A 115 -14.92 25.55 1.99
C LEU A 115 -14.98 27.00 1.51
N TYR A 116 -16.10 27.68 1.75
CA TYR A 116 -16.10 29.13 1.66
C TYR A 116 -15.13 29.72 2.67
N VAL A 117 -14.49 30.85 2.34
CA VAL A 117 -13.48 31.48 3.21
C VAL A 117 -13.98 31.72 4.65
N PRO A 118 -15.22 32.19 4.90
CA PRO A 118 -15.74 32.31 6.27
C PRO A 118 -15.88 30.96 6.99
N GLN A 119 -16.22 29.88 6.29
CA GLN A 119 -16.29 28.54 6.86
C GLN A 119 -14.89 28.02 7.23
N ALA A 120 -13.91 28.17 6.33
CA ALA A 120 -12.52 27.80 6.59
C ALA A 120 -11.98 28.54 7.82
N MET A 121 -12.20 29.86 7.90
CA MET A 121 -11.87 30.66 9.08
C MET A 121 -12.52 30.08 10.35
N GLY A 122 -13.80 29.75 10.28
CA GLY A 122 -14.53 29.14 11.40
C GLY A 122 -13.92 27.81 11.84
N GLU A 123 -13.53 26.94 10.90
CA GLU A 123 -12.87 25.66 11.21
C GLU A 123 -11.53 25.89 11.92
N TYR A 124 -10.73 26.84 11.47
CA TYR A 124 -9.42 27.14 12.08
C TYR A 124 -9.56 27.73 13.50
N ILE A 125 -10.54 28.63 13.71
CA ILE A 125 -10.82 29.20 15.04
C ILE A 125 -11.36 28.11 15.99
N LYS A 126 -12.27 27.24 15.53
CA LYS A 126 -12.75 26.09 16.32
C LYS A 126 -11.60 25.17 16.71
N ALA A 127 -10.73 24.83 15.76
CA ALA A 127 -9.55 24.02 16.03
C ALA A 127 -8.63 24.66 17.08
N TRP A 128 -8.40 25.99 17.00
CA TRP A 128 -7.58 26.73 17.95
C TRP A 128 -8.09 26.54 19.39
N PHE A 129 -9.38 26.73 19.62
CA PHE A 129 -9.98 26.50 20.94
C PHE A 129 -9.90 25.05 21.39
N LEU A 130 -10.20 24.09 20.48
CA LEU A 130 -10.11 22.66 20.78
C LEU A 130 -8.70 22.28 21.22
N LEU A 131 -7.64 22.73 20.52
CA LEU A 131 -6.25 22.41 20.86
C LEU A 131 -5.86 22.95 22.23
N HIS A 132 -6.18 24.21 22.57
CA HIS A 132 -5.91 24.77 23.90
C HIS A 132 -6.58 23.98 25.02
N VAL A 133 -7.82 23.54 24.80
CA VAL A 133 -8.58 22.74 25.77
C VAL A 133 -7.97 21.35 25.92
N ILE A 134 -7.79 20.60 24.83
CA ILE A 134 -7.33 19.21 24.93
C ILE A 134 -5.87 19.08 25.35
N ALA A 135 -5.02 20.08 25.08
CA ALA A 135 -3.66 20.13 25.58
C ALA A 135 -3.64 19.97 27.12
N LYS A 136 -4.43 20.79 27.81
CA LYS A 136 -4.51 20.79 29.27
C LYS A 136 -5.37 19.65 29.78
N GLU A 137 -6.56 19.46 29.25
CA GLU A 137 -7.52 18.46 29.71
C GLU A 137 -6.95 17.05 29.65
N PHE A 138 -6.28 16.71 28.55
CA PHE A 138 -5.67 15.39 28.36
C PHE A 138 -4.19 15.33 28.75
N GLY A 139 -3.59 16.47 29.09
CA GLY A 139 -2.19 16.56 29.47
C GLY A 139 -1.24 16.23 28.31
N LEU A 140 -1.52 16.71 27.11
CA LEU A 140 -0.76 16.38 25.90
C LEU A 140 0.49 17.25 25.71
N GLY A 141 0.56 18.37 26.43
CA GLY A 141 1.62 19.38 26.34
C GLY A 141 1.14 20.70 26.89
N ASP A 142 1.90 21.77 26.64
CA ASP A 142 1.51 23.12 27.01
C ASP A 142 0.42 23.65 26.10
N ALA A 143 -0.49 24.45 26.65
CA ALA A 143 -1.60 25.03 25.88
C ALA A 143 -1.12 25.98 24.77
N ASP A 144 0.09 26.55 24.89
CA ASP A 144 0.75 27.42 23.91
C ASP A 144 1.92 26.74 23.18
N GLY A 145 2.03 25.40 23.26
CA GLY A 145 3.13 24.60 22.71
C GLY A 145 3.00 24.30 21.20
N PHE A 146 2.08 24.95 20.49
CA PHE A 146 1.84 24.73 19.07
C PHE A 146 1.64 26.05 18.31
N GLN A 147 1.73 26.01 16.98
CA GLN A 147 1.58 27.18 16.14
C GLN A 147 0.78 26.90 14.88
N PHE A 148 -0.11 27.85 14.52
CA PHE A 148 -0.77 27.95 13.23
C PHE A 148 -0.03 28.92 12.32
N ASN A 149 0.07 28.56 11.05
CA ASN A 149 0.61 29.36 9.97
C ASN A 149 -0.43 29.41 8.84
N ILE A 150 -0.96 30.61 8.51
CA ILE A 150 -1.92 30.70 7.43
C ILE A 150 -1.24 30.54 6.06
N SER A 151 -1.97 30.00 5.10
CA SER A 151 -1.54 29.93 3.71
C SER A 151 -2.53 30.74 2.86
N VAL A 152 -2.01 31.69 2.09
CA VAL A 152 -2.80 32.54 1.20
C VAL A 152 -2.24 32.48 -0.22
N GLY A 153 -3.13 32.51 -1.20
CA GLY A 153 -2.76 32.42 -2.61
C GLY A 153 -3.53 33.38 -3.49
N TYR A 154 -3.31 33.29 -4.79
CA TYR A 154 -3.83 34.15 -5.86
C TYR A 154 -2.92 35.35 -6.15
N ASP A 155 -3.47 36.45 -6.75
CA ASP A 155 -2.76 37.71 -6.98
C ASP A 155 -2.97 38.73 -5.82
N LEU A 156 -2.22 39.81 -5.81
CA LEU A 156 -2.32 40.85 -4.78
C LEU A 156 -3.73 41.46 -4.71
N ALA A 157 -4.35 41.67 -5.87
CA ALA A 157 -5.71 42.23 -5.94
C ALA A 157 -6.72 41.31 -5.26
N GLY A 158 -6.62 40.00 -5.51
CA GLY A 158 -7.46 38.98 -4.87
C GLY A 158 -7.20 38.84 -3.37
N ILE A 159 -5.95 38.96 -2.92
CA ILE A 159 -5.60 38.95 -1.49
C ILE A 159 -6.15 40.20 -0.78
N LYS A 160 -6.18 41.34 -1.45
CA LYS A 160 -6.77 42.56 -0.92
C LYS A 160 -8.30 42.65 -1.00
N GLU A 161 -8.96 41.73 -1.65
CA GLU A 161 -10.44 41.66 -1.60
C GLU A 161 -10.94 41.48 -0.16
N PRO A 162 -12.08 42.10 0.20
CA PRO A 162 -12.59 42.08 1.58
C PRO A 162 -12.68 40.66 2.18
N LYS A 163 -12.95 39.66 1.36
CA LYS A 163 -13.08 38.27 1.76
C LYS A 163 -11.76 37.69 2.28
N VAL A 164 -10.69 37.76 1.48
CA VAL A 164 -9.37 37.21 1.83
C VAL A 164 -8.63 38.10 2.84
N ASN A 165 -8.70 39.43 2.61
CA ASN A 165 -8.12 40.40 3.53
C ASN A 165 -8.75 40.29 4.94
N GLY A 166 -10.09 40.18 5.00
CA GLY A 166 -10.82 40.01 6.25
C GLY A 166 -10.48 38.68 6.95
N PHE A 167 -10.22 37.62 6.19
CA PHE A 167 -9.70 36.36 6.75
C PHE A 167 -8.35 36.57 7.45
N ILE A 168 -7.38 37.22 6.79
CA ILE A 168 -6.05 37.48 7.38
C ILE A 168 -6.22 38.32 8.68
N ASP A 169 -7.00 39.39 8.64
CA ASP A 169 -7.24 40.23 9.81
C ASP A 169 -7.93 39.48 10.96
N SER A 170 -8.87 38.60 10.62
CA SER A 170 -9.56 37.77 11.62
C SER A 170 -8.66 36.70 12.26
N MET A 171 -7.68 36.17 11.53
CA MET A 171 -6.73 35.22 12.10
C MET A 171 -5.69 35.92 13.01
N MET A 172 -5.46 37.20 12.83
CA MET A 172 -4.61 38.03 13.70
C MET A 172 -5.38 38.59 14.90
N HIS A 173 -6.69 38.84 14.75
CA HIS A 173 -7.54 39.53 15.74
C HIS A 173 -8.91 38.80 15.83
N ALA A 174 -8.88 37.55 16.24
CA ALA A 174 -10.06 36.67 16.20
C ALA A 174 -11.17 37.09 17.15
N GLU A 175 -10.87 37.86 18.20
CA GLU A 175 -11.85 38.41 19.15
C GLU A 175 -12.95 39.27 18.47
N ASN A 176 -12.68 39.74 17.26
CA ASN A 176 -13.66 40.53 16.48
C ASN A 176 -14.67 39.64 15.74
N THR A 177 -14.43 38.32 15.67
CA THR A 177 -15.30 37.40 14.96
C THR A 177 -16.38 36.82 15.86
N GLU A 178 -17.55 36.52 15.28
CA GLU A 178 -18.64 35.89 16.03
C GLU A 178 -18.28 34.47 16.45
N ILE A 179 -17.58 33.70 15.59
CA ILE A 179 -17.19 32.32 15.91
C ILE A 179 -16.24 32.24 17.11
N PHE A 180 -15.32 33.20 17.29
CA PHE A 180 -14.44 33.24 18.45
C PHE A 180 -15.26 33.44 19.75
N LYS A 181 -16.23 34.36 19.70
CA LYS A 181 -17.12 34.62 20.82
C LYS A 181 -18.00 33.42 21.14
N GLU A 182 -18.52 32.76 20.11
CA GLU A 182 -19.32 31.54 20.23
C GLU A 182 -18.53 30.42 20.90
N CYS A 183 -17.33 30.11 20.41
CA CYS A 183 -16.47 29.08 21.00
C CYS A 183 -16.14 29.37 22.47
N LYS A 184 -15.73 30.61 22.77
CA LYS A 184 -15.41 31.04 24.12
C LYS A 184 -16.60 30.97 25.05
N GLN A 185 -17.76 31.46 24.61
CA GLN A 185 -19.00 31.43 25.40
C GLN A 185 -19.45 29.99 25.67
N TRP A 186 -19.41 29.12 24.64
CA TRP A 186 -19.77 27.71 24.83
C TRP A 186 -18.90 27.03 25.90
N LEU A 187 -17.60 27.26 25.91
CA LEU A 187 -16.68 26.72 26.92
C LEU A 187 -17.01 27.25 28.31
N LEU A 188 -17.29 28.57 28.44
CA LEU A 188 -17.64 29.20 29.71
C LEU A 188 -18.97 28.66 30.27
N ASP A 189 -19.95 28.35 29.41
CA ASP A 189 -21.24 27.82 29.80
C ASP A 189 -21.19 26.33 30.17
N HIS A 190 -20.12 25.61 29.73
CA HIS A 190 -19.97 24.18 29.95
C HIS A 190 -18.67 23.80 30.68
N VAL A 191 -18.14 24.71 31.51
CA VAL A 191 -16.90 24.48 32.28
C VAL A 191 -16.97 23.23 33.17
N ASP A 192 -18.17 22.84 33.57
CA ASP A 192 -18.45 21.64 34.37
C ASP A 192 -18.20 20.31 33.61
N LYS A 193 -18.04 20.35 32.29
CA LYS A 193 -17.67 19.17 31.49
C LYS A 193 -16.18 18.81 31.61
N PHE A 194 -15.33 19.70 32.12
CA PHE A 194 -13.88 19.53 32.20
C PHE A 194 -13.41 19.18 33.59
N GLU A 195 -12.38 18.35 33.69
CA GLU A 195 -11.75 17.98 34.96
C GLU A 195 -10.56 18.90 35.31
N LYS A 196 -9.82 19.42 34.31
CA LYS A 196 -8.58 20.17 34.51
C LYS A 196 -8.65 21.60 33.96
N VAL A 197 -9.48 21.83 32.96
CA VAL A 197 -9.64 23.16 32.35
C VAL A 197 -10.53 24.02 33.21
N THR A 198 -10.04 25.21 33.59
CA THR A 198 -10.74 26.16 34.45
C THR A 198 -11.29 27.34 33.64
N ARG A 199 -12.12 28.18 34.28
CA ARG A 199 -12.62 29.41 33.66
C ARG A 199 -11.48 30.35 33.28
N GLU A 200 -10.48 30.45 34.12
CA GLU A 200 -9.30 31.30 33.89
C GLU A 200 -8.50 30.83 32.66
N ASP A 201 -8.39 29.51 32.45
CA ASP A 201 -7.73 28.97 31.26
C ASP A 201 -8.48 29.35 29.98
N ILE A 202 -9.82 29.26 30.00
CA ILE A 202 -10.67 29.62 28.86
C ILE A 202 -10.56 31.13 28.55
N GLU A 203 -10.57 31.96 29.58
CA GLU A 203 -10.40 33.40 29.44
C GLU A 203 -9.04 33.79 28.89
N ALA A 204 -8.00 33.00 29.19
CA ALA A 204 -6.61 33.21 28.75
C ALA A 204 -6.32 32.77 27.30
N ILE A 205 -7.22 32.06 26.63
CA ILE A 205 -7.01 31.60 25.24
C ILE A 205 -6.74 32.83 24.34
N PRO A 206 -5.56 32.89 23.67
CA PRO A 206 -5.18 34.06 22.87
C PRO A 206 -6.11 34.29 21.68
N ALA A 207 -6.38 35.54 21.38
CA ALA A 207 -7.12 35.96 20.20
C ALA A 207 -6.25 36.11 18.94
N GLU A 208 -4.93 36.22 19.11
CA GLU A 208 -3.98 36.19 18.02
C GLU A 208 -3.67 34.74 17.64
N ILE A 209 -4.37 34.21 16.65
CA ILE A 209 -4.25 32.82 16.20
C ILE A 209 -2.96 32.62 15.39
N CYS A 210 -2.68 33.53 14.45
CA CYS A 210 -1.49 33.47 13.60
C CYS A 210 -0.71 34.77 13.63
N ASN A 211 0.63 34.64 13.64
CA ASN A 211 1.58 35.74 13.42
C ASN A 211 2.50 35.47 12.21
N SER A 212 2.16 34.48 11.39
CA SER A 212 2.92 34.09 10.20
C SER A 212 2.02 33.62 9.06
N ALA A 213 2.53 33.79 7.84
CA ALA A 213 1.85 33.40 6.62
C ALA A 213 2.78 32.76 5.59
N THR A 214 2.27 31.84 4.80
CA THR A 214 2.92 31.30 3.59
C THR A 214 2.20 31.82 2.35
N ILE A 215 2.94 32.43 1.42
CA ILE A 215 2.45 32.81 0.10
C ILE A 215 2.51 31.58 -0.80
N SER A 216 1.35 31.13 -1.25
CA SER A 216 1.21 29.98 -2.15
C SER A 216 0.57 30.46 -3.46
N THR A 217 1.40 30.97 -4.36
CA THR A 217 0.96 31.44 -5.68
C THR A 217 0.69 30.30 -6.63
N LEU A 218 -0.13 30.56 -7.64
CA LEU A 218 -0.31 29.67 -8.78
C LEU A 218 0.97 29.61 -9.63
N HIS A 219 1.09 28.57 -10.46
CA HIS A 219 2.08 28.53 -11.53
C HIS A 219 1.91 29.74 -12.45
N GLY A 220 3.02 30.31 -12.95
CA GLY A 220 3.03 31.48 -13.80
C GLY A 220 2.86 32.83 -13.09
N CYS A 221 2.89 32.89 -11.75
CA CYS A 221 2.82 34.16 -11.03
C CYS A 221 4.13 34.98 -11.22
N PRO A 222 4.07 36.22 -11.74
CA PRO A 222 5.27 36.99 -12.00
C PRO A 222 6.05 37.38 -10.73
N PRO A 223 7.40 37.51 -10.80
CA PRO A 223 8.24 37.83 -9.64
C PRO A 223 7.84 39.11 -8.91
N ASN A 224 7.50 40.17 -9.64
CA ASN A 224 7.06 41.44 -9.06
C ASN A 224 5.73 41.32 -8.32
N GLU A 225 4.85 40.44 -8.75
CA GLU A 225 3.58 40.15 -8.06
C GLU A 225 3.83 39.43 -6.75
N ILE A 226 4.69 38.40 -6.76
CA ILE A 226 5.08 37.66 -5.55
C ILE A 226 5.72 38.60 -4.53
N GLU A 227 6.63 39.47 -4.96
CA GLU A 227 7.28 40.47 -4.11
C GLU A 227 6.27 41.47 -3.55
N SER A 228 5.29 41.88 -4.36
CA SER A 228 4.24 42.81 -3.94
C SER A 228 3.32 42.21 -2.88
N ILE A 229 2.98 40.93 -3.00
CA ILE A 229 2.23 40.20 -1.98
C ILE A 229 3.05 40.11 -0.67
N ALA A 230 4.33 39.76 -0.75
CA ALA A 230 5.20 39.70 0.40
C ALA A 230 5.34 41.05 1.11
N ASN A 231 5.52 42.11 0.34
CA ASN A 231 5.53 43.48 0.86
C ASN A 231 4.23 43.89 1.57
N HIS A 232 3.07 43.45 1.05
CA HIS A 232 1.77 43.70 1.70
C HIS A 232 1.69 42.98 3.06
N LEU A 233 2.09 41.67 3.12
CA LEU A 233 2.09 40.91 4.37
C LEU A 233 3.06 41.50 5.40
N PHE A 234 4.24 41.97 5.01
CA PHE A 234 5.22 42.61 5.90
C PHE A 234 4.77 43.98 6.38
N LYS A 235 4.45 44.93 5.46
CA LYS A 235 4.23 46.35 5.77
C LYS A 235 2.83 46.65 6.28
N GLU A 236 1.80 45.97 5.73
CA GLU A 236 0.42 46.26 6.08
C GLU A 236 -0.13 45.28 7.12
N LYS A 237 0.35 44.03 7.14
CA LYS A 237 -0.15 43.00 8.04
C LYS A 237 0.85 42.63 9.17
N HIS A 238 2.09 43.00 9.10
CA HIS A 238 3.14 42.72 10.08
C HIS A 238 3.27 41.20 10.39
N LEU A 239 3.21 40.36 9.36
CA LEU A 239 3.31 38.92 9.47
C LEU A 239 4.71 38.42 9.08
N ASN A 240 5.26 37.47 9.85
CA ASN A 240 6.38 36.65 9.42
C ASN A 240 5.98 35.89 8.16
N THR A 241 6.81 35.90 7.11
CA THR A 241 6.36 35.46 5.79
C THR A 241 7.30 34.44 5.16
N PHE A 242 6.71 33.33 4.70
CA PHE A 242 7.34 32.39 3.81
C PHE A 242 6.83 32.54 2.37
N ILE A 243 7.71 32.37 1.38
CA ILE A 243 7.33 32.19 -0.03
C ILE A 243 7.46 30.71 -0.36
N LYS A 244 6.38 30.10 -0.84
CA LYS A 244 6.37 28.70 -1.29
C LYS A 244 6.96 28.60 -2.70
N CYS A 245 8.08 27.91 -2.83
CA CYS A 245 8.81 27.76 -4.08
C CYS A 245 8.34 26.53 -4.85
N ASN A 246 8.36 26.63 -6.19
CA ASN A 246 8.09 25.49 -7.07
C ASN A 246 9.39 24.71 -7.36
N PRO A 247 9.33 23.40 -7.56
CA PRO A 247 10.49 22.59 -7.96
C PRO A 247 11.08 23.03 -9.32
N THR A 248 10.28 23.75 -10.12
CA THR A 248 10.68 24.33 -11.43
C THR A 248 11.86 25.29 -11.33
N LEU A 249 12.15 25.89 -10.17
CA LEU A 249 13.37 26.69 -9.90
C LEU A 249 14.69 25.92 -10.12
N LEU A 250 14.65 24.60 -10.22
CA LEU A 250 15.84 23.80 -10.57
C LEU A 250 16.18 23.82 -12.05
N GLY A 251 15.22 24.19 -12.91
CA GLY A 251 15.31 24.13 -14.36
C GLY A 251 14.93 22.77 -14.93
N TYR A 252 14.41 22.77 -16.16
CA TYR A 252 13.87 21.59 -16.84
C TYR A 252 14.88 20.45 -16.98
N GLU A 253 16.08 20.75 -17.47
CA GLU A 253 17.12 19.76 -17.71
C GLU A 253 17.54 19.00 -16.43
N PHE A 254 17.64 19.71 -15.31
CA PHE A 254 17.96 19.09 -14.02
C PHE A 254 16.84 18.16 -13.56
N ALA A 255 15.58 18.66 -13.64
CA ALA A 255 14.42 17.86 -13.21
C ALA A 255 14.27 16.61 -14.08
N ARG A 256 14.33 16.75 -15.42
CA ARG A 256 14.20 15.62 -16.35
C ARG A 256 15.29 14.58 -16.12
N LYS A 257 16.54 15.01 -16.07
CA LYS A 257 17.68 14.13 -15.82
C LYS A 257 17.54 13.38 -14.48
N THR A 258 17.16 14.08 -13.42
CA THR A 258 16.98 13.46 -12.08
C THR A 258 15.89 12.40 -12.10
N MET A 259 14.73 12.70 -12.70
CA MET A 259 13.62 11.76 -12.78
C MET A 259 13.98 10.52 -13.62
N ASP A 260 14.66 10.71 -14.74
CA ASP A 260 15.11 9.61 -15.61
C ASP A 260 16.12 8.69 -14.91
N GLU A 261 17.15 9.26 -14.30
CA GLU A 261 18.18 8.51 -13.56
C GLU A 261 17.60 7.70 -12.38
N MET A 262 16.52 8.19 -11.78
CA MET A 262 15.84 7.54 -10.67
C MET A 262 14.75 6.53 -11.11
N GLY A 263 14.58 6.31 -12.42
CA GLY A 263 13.61 5.34 -12.96
C GLY A 263 12.19 5.86 -13.09
N TYR A 264 11.96 7.18 -13.04
CA TYR A 264 10.68 7.85 -13.31
C TYR A 264 10.58 8.40 -14.74
N ASP A 265 11.26 7.78 -15.68
CA ASP A 265 11.30 8.12 -17.11
C ASP A 265 9.93 8.11 -17.80
N TYR A 266 8.98 7.38 -17.23
CA TYR A 266 7.60 7.33 -17.71
C TYR A 266 6.73 8.54 -17.31
N MET A 267 7.19 9.41 -16.41
CA MET A 267 6.47 10.63 -16.04
C MET A 267 6.60 11.66 -17.17
N ALA A 268 5.46 12.07 -17.71
CA ALA A 268 5.41 13.08 -18.75
C ALA A 268 5.28 14.49 -18.14
N PHE A 269 6.16 15.39 -18.53
CA PHE A 269 6.10 16.83 -18.27
C PHE A 269 6.94 17.57 -19.29
N GLY A 270 6.42 18.72 -19.75
CA GLY A 270 7.14 19.60 -20.67
C GLY A 270 7.91 20.69 -19.94
N ASP A 271 8.46 21.64 -20.71
CA ASP A 271 9.19 22.80 -20.21
C ASP A 271 8.29 24.01 -19.91
N PHE A 272 7.00 23.95 -20.25
CA PHE A 272 6.06 25.05 -20.11
C PHE A 272 6.06 25.69 -18.72
N HIS A 273 5.85 24.88 -17.68
CA HIS A 273 5.84 25.37 -16.30
C HIS A 273 7.21 25.91 -15.86
N PHE A 274 8.32 25.36 -16.39
CA PHE A 274 9.66 25.85 -16.08
C PHE A 274 9.95 27.22 -16.68
N LEU A 275 9.34 27.53 -17.81
CA LEU A 275 9.51 28.84 -18.48
C LEU A 275 8.57 29.91 -17.93
N ASP A 276 7.39 29.49 -17.46
CA ASP A 276 6.33 30.39 -16.98
C ASP A 276 6.46 30.75 -15.48
N ASP A 277 6.99 29.83 -14.68
CA ASP A 277 7.18 30.01 -13.24
C ASP A 277 8.31 30.97 -12.90
N LEU A 278 8.39 31.39 -11.62
CA LEU A 278 9.49 32.19 -11.07
C LEU A 278 10.86 31.59 -11.45
N GLN A 279 11.70 32.37 -12.11
CA GLN A 279 13.05 31.97 -12.50
C GLN A 279 14.04 32.15 -11.35
N TYR A 280 15.09 31.32 -11.32
CA TYR A 280 16.10 31.35 -10.24
C TYR A 280 16.81 32.71 -10.18
N GLU A 281 17.14 33.25 -11.33
CA GLU A 281 17.84 34.55 -11.48
C GLU A 281 17.02 35.73 -10.96
N ASP A 282 15.69 35.63 -11.02
CA ASP A 282 14.76 36.65 -10.48
C ASP A 282 14.48 36.42 -8.98
N ALA A 283 14.42 35.14 -8.55
CA ALA A 283 14.14 34.75 -7.17
C ALA A 283 15.22 35.25 -6.20
N ILE A 284 16.50 35.08 -6.53
CA ILE A 284 17.62 35.40 -5.64
C ILE A 284 17.66 36.90 -5.26
N PRO A 285 17.66 37.86 -6.22
CA PRO A 285 17.62 39.26 -5.87
C PRO A 285 16.34 39.64 -5.09
N MET A 286 15.20 39.08 -5.41
CA MET A 286 13.95 39.27 -4.69
C MET A 286 14.08 38.82 -3.24
N PHE A 287 14.56 37.61 -2.99
CA PHE A 287 14.75 37.11 -1.62
C PHE A 287 15.72 37.97 -0.82
N ARG A 288 16.82 38.45 -1.41
CA ARG A 288 17.75 39.38 -0.72
C ARG A 288 17.05 40.66 -0.29
N ARG A 289 16.17 41.26 -1.14
CA ARG A 289 15.39 42.46 -0.79
C ARG A 289 14.39 42.19 0.33
N LEU A 290 13.72 41.02 0.29
CA LEU A 290 12.73 40.65 1.30
C LEU A 290 13.39 40.30 2.65
N ILE A 291 14.58 39.72 2.66
CA ILE A 291 15.38 39.50 3.89
C ILE A 291 15.68 40.90 4.51
N ALA A 292 16.25 41.79 3.74
CA ALA A 292 16.58 43.14 4.25
C ALA A 292 15.35 43.88 4.79
N LEU A 293 14.20 43.76 4.11
CA LEU A 293 12.96 44.38 4.57
C LEU A 293 12.43 43.73 5.85
N SER A 294 12.48 42.45 5.96
CA SER A 294 12.02 41.72 7.17
C SER A 294 12.87 42.09 8.40
N GLU A 295 14.19 42.18 8.22
CA GLU A 295 15.12 42.64 9.27
C GLU A 295 14.81 44.08 9.71
N GLU A 296 14.54 45.00 8.78
CA GLU A 296 14.16 46.40 9.06
C GLU A 296 12.87 46.46 9.90
N LEU A 297 11.91 45.57 9.65
CA LEU A 297 10.61 45.54 10.33
C LEU A 297 10.62 44.65 11.62
N GLY A 298 11.73 44.01 11.94
CA GLY A 298 11.83 43.07 13.09
C GLY A 298 10.98 41.79 12.87
N LEU A 299 10.79 41.38 11.63
CA LEU A 299 10.06 40.17 11.22
C LEU A 299 11.01 39.15 10.63
N ALA A 300 10.51 37.94 10.40
CA ALA A 300 11.27 36.89 9.75
C ALA A 300 10.78 36.65 8.30
N PHE A 301 11.75 36.44 7.42
CA PHE A 301 11.54 35.97 6.06
C PHE A 301 12.13 34.58 5.90
N GLY A 302 11.47 33.74 5.11
CA GLY A 302 11.98 32.44 4.71
C GLY A 302 11.31 31.94 3.43
N VAL A 303 11.73 30.75 3.01
CA VAL A 303 11.10 30.05 1.88
C VAL A 303 10.50 28.73 2.34
N LYS A 304 9.41 28.34 1.73
CA LYS A 304 8.79 27.02 1.88
C LYS A 304 9.13 26.16 0.67
N ILE A 305 9.76 25.04 0.88
CA ILE A 305 10.18 24.10 -0.17
C ILE A 305 9.46 22.77 -0.01
N THR A 306 8.62 22.29 -0.98
CA THR A 306 8.20 22.92 -2.23
C THR A 306 6.67 22.87 -2.39
N ASN A 307 6.14 23.47 -3.47
CA ASN A 307 4.88 23.04 -4.04
C ASN A 307 5.02 21.61 -4.60
N THR A 308 3.88 21.01 -4.98
CA THR A 308 3.82 19.78 -5.75
C THR A 308 4.32 20.03 -7.18
N PHE A 309 4.70 18.97 -7.88
CA PHE A 309 5.31 19.05 -9.21
C PHE A 309 4.28 18.70 -10.30
N PRO A 310 4.02 19.59 -11.27
CA PRO A 310 3.05 19.35 -12.34
C PRO A 310 3.55 18.28 -13.30
N VAL A 311 2.67 17.33 -13.64
CA VAL A 311 2.91 16.26 -14.59
C VAL A 311 1.63 15.98 -15.40
N ASP A 312 1.77 15.55 -16.66
CA ASP A 312 0.65 15.21 -17.52
C ASP A 312 0.02 13.87 -17.12
N VAL A 313 -1.29 13.75 -17.21
CA VAL A 313 -2.00 12.49 -17.07
C VAL A 313 -1.86 11.69 -18.37
N THR A 314 -1.16 10.57 -18.34
CA THR A 314 -0.91 9.75 -19.54
C THR A 314 -1.47 8.34 -19.46
N ARG A 315 -1.85 7.87 -18.28
CA ARG A 315 -2.31 6.50 -18.01
C ARG A 315 -3.67 6.46 -17.30
N ASN A 316 -4.46 7.54 -17.41
CA ASN A 316 -5.74 7.72 -16.72
C ASN A 316 -5.61 7.61 -15.18
N GLU A 317 -4.55 8.14 -14.60
CA GLU A 317 -4.29 8.12 -13.15
C GLU A 317 -5.40 8.85 -12.39
N LEU A 318 -5.76 10.06 -12.85
CA LEU A 318 -6.84 10.90 -12.33
C LEU A 318 -7.69 11.44 -13.50
N PRO A 319 -8.95 11.82 -13.26
CA PRO A 319 -9.84 12.34 -14.29
C PRO A 319 -9.55 13.83 -14.63
N SER A 320 -8.31 14.12 -14.99
CA SER A 320 -7.79 15.45 -15.32
C SER A 320 -6.79 15.33 -16.47
N GLU A 321 -6.43 16.45 -17.10
CA GLU A 321 -5.36 16.50 -18.11
C GLU A 321 -3.98 16.61 -17.44
N GLU A 322 -3.90 17.34 -16.34
CA GLU A 322 -2.71 17.54 -15.52
C GLU A 322 -2.98 17.12 -14.07
N MET A 323 -1.95 16.65 -13.39
CA MET A 323 -1.95 16.30 -11.97
C MET A 323 -0.67 16.76 -11.30
N TYR A 324 -0.65 16.75 -9.97
CA TYR A 324 0.48 17.24 -9.19
C TYR A 324 1.13 16.10 -8.42
N MET A 325 2.39 15.81 -8.76
CA MET A 325 3.20 14.77 -8.10
C MET A 325 3.75 15.26 -6.76
N SER A 326 3.71 14.39 -5.75
CA SER A 326 4.23 14.63 -4.40
C SER A 326 4.83 13.34 -3.80
N GLY A 327 5.22 13.38 -2.52
CA GLY A 327 5.74 12.21 -1.79
C GLY A 327 7.18 11.88 -2.15
N LYS A 328 7.54 10.59 -2.05
CA LYS A 328 8.92 10.11 -2.17
C LYS A 328 9.60 10.45 -3.51
N SER A 329 8.82 10.53 -4.59
CA SER A 329 9.33 10.88 -5.93
C SER A 329 9.66 12.37 -6.05
N LEU A 330 8.99 13.24 -5.28
CA LEU A 330 9.28 14.66 -5.22
C LEU A 330 10.50 14.99 -4.35
N PHE A 331 10.80 14.16 -3.35
CA PHE A 331 11.85 14.46 -2.36
C PHE A 331 13.21 14.83 -2.98
N PRO A 332 13.75 14.10 -3.97
CA PRO A 332 15.05 14.43 -4.58
C PRO A 332 15.08 15.80 -5.24
N LEU A 333 13.98 16.23 -5.86
CA LEU A 333 13.89 17.57 -6.43
C LEU A 333 13.81 18.63 -5.32
N SER A 334 12.93 18.43 -4.34
CA SER A 334 12.74 19.39 -3.26
C SER A 334 13.98 19.59 -2.41
N ILE A 335 14.67 18.50 -2.03
CA ILE A 335 15.87 18.59 -1.20
C ILE A 335 17.05 19.19 -1.99
N SER A 336 17.13 18.94 -3.31
CA SER A 336 18.12 19.58 -4.18
C SER A 336 17.90 21.10 -4.29
N LEU A 337 16.64 21.55 -4.36
CA LEU A 337 16.33 22.98 -4.34
C LEU A 337 16.68 23.60 -2.98
N ALA A 338 16.38 22.93 -1.88
CA ALA A 338 16.76 23.37 -0.54
C ALA A 338 18.28 23.53 -0.42
N ALA A 339 19.06 22.56 -0.90
CA ALA A 339 20.53 22.61 -0.91
C ALA A 339 21.06 23.77 -1.77
N LYS A 340 20.51 23.94 -2.99
CA LYS A 340 20.89 25.01 -3.91
C LYS A 340 20.67 26.40 -3.30
N LEU A 341 19.49 26.63 -2.71
CA LEU A 341 19.18 27.91 -2.04
C LEU A 341 19.99 28.11 -0.76
N SER A 342 20.20 27.05 0.02
CA SER A 342 21.02 27.12 1.23
C SER A 342 22.46 27.52 0.92
N ARG A 343 23.05 26.99 -0.15
CA ARG A 343 24.40 27.38 -0.61
C ARG A 343 24.44 28.85 -1.06
N GLU A 344 23.43 29.33 -1.81
CA GLU A 344 23.32 30.71 -2.31
C GLU A 344 23.27 31.76 -1.18
N PHE A 345 22.68 31.37 -0.02
CA PHE A 345 22.53 32.25 1.13
C PHE A 345 23.42 31.89 2.33
N ASP A 346 24.50 31.11 2.14
CA ASP A 346 25.45 30.70 3.19
C ASP A 346 24.74 30.09 4.42
N GLY A 347 23.67 29.34 4.21
CA GLY A 347 22.89 28.71 5.28
C GLY A 347 22.03 29.68 6.11
N LYS A 348 21.96 30.96 5.75
CA LYS A 348 21.28 31.99 6.56
C LYS A 348 19.79 32.16 6.18
N LEU A 349 19.37 31.69 5.02
CA LEU A 349 17.95 31.70 4.62
C LEU A 349 17.20 30.63 5.38
N ARG A 350 16.16 30.99 6.12
CA ARG A 350 15.30 30.02 6.79
C ARG A 350 14.49 29.26 5.77
N ILE A 351 14.51 27.93 5.89
CA ILE A 351 13.74 27.02 5.03
C ILE A 351 12.75 26.24 5.90
N ALA A 352 11.45 26.45 5.63
CA ALA A 352 10.38 25.51 6.02
C ALA A 352 10.27 24.46 4.93
N TYR A 353 10.07 23.20 5.29
CA TYR A 353 10.13 22.11 4.33
C TYR A 353 8.80 21.38 4.15
N SER A 354 8.48 21.07 2.91
CA SER A 354 7.41 20.17 2.51
C SER A 354 7.76 19.64 1.10
N GLY A 355 7.83 18.38 0.91
CA GLY A 355 8.25 17.81 -0.38
C GLY A 355 8.83 16.42 -0.20
N GLY A 356 7.97 15.46 0.18
CA GLY A 356 8.35 14.08 0.35
C GLY A 356 9.07 13.75 1.65
N ALA A 357 8.91 14.56 2.71
CA ALA A 357 9.38 14.22 4.04
C ALA A 357 8.57 13.04 4.61
N ASP A 358 9.27 12.06 5.15
CA ASP A 358 8.70 10.86 5.75
C ASP A 358 9.62 10.28 6.85
N TYR A 359 9.30 9.10 7.36
CA TYR A 359 10.07 8.42 8.39
C TYR A 359 11.56 8.22 8.04
N TYR A 360 11.90 8.00 6.78
CA TYR A 360 13.27 7.65 6.36
C TYR A 360 14.21 8.86 6.24
N ASN A 361 13.66 10.06 6.10
CA ASN A 361 14.47 11.25 5.81
C ASN A 361 14.27 12.42 6.79
N ILE A 362 13.18 12.45 7.57
CA ILE A 362 12.78 13.62 8.37
C ILE A 362 13.82 14.02 9.42
N ASP A 363 14.48 13.07 10.06
CA ASP A 363 15.53 13.34 11.06
C ASP A 363 16.80 13.92 10.43
N ARG A 364 17.10 13.54 9.18
CA ARG A 364 18.21 14.11 8.40
C ARG A 364 17.89 15.55 7.98
N ILE A 365 16.66 15.80 7.49
CA ILE A 365 16.21 17.14 7.11
C ILE A 365 16.34 18.11 8.29
N ILE A 366 15.77 17.76 9.44
CA ILE A 366 15.81 18.59 10.65
C ILE A 366 17.23 18.70 11.21
N GLY A 367 18.01 17.62 11.15
CA GLY A 367 19.41 17.57 11.55
C GLY A 367 20.30 18.57 10.79
N CYS A 368 19.95 18.91 9.53
CA CYS A 368 20.61 19.97 8.75
C CYS A 368 20.18 21.39 9.15
N GLY A 369 19.25 21.57 10.08
CA GLY A 369 18.71 22.89 10.45
C GLY A 369 17.52 23.34 9.58
N VAL A 370 16.94 22.46 8.78
CA VAL A 370 15.75 22.73 7.94
C VAL A 370 14.49 22.37 8.73
N TRP A 371 13.79 23.33 9.25
CA TRP A 371 12.51 23.21 9.96
C TRP A 371 11.76 24.55 10.09
N PRO A 372 10.41 24.57 10.22
CA PRO A 372 9.51 23.44 10.46
C PRO A 372 9.35 22.54 9.21
N VAL A 373 8.98 21.28 9.45
CA VAL A 373 8.71 20.30 8.39
C VAL A 373 7.23 19.94 8.42
N THR A 374 6.56 20.04 7.26
CA THR A 374 5.16 19.62 7.14
C THR A 374 5.00 18.50 6.15
N VAL A 375 4.07 17.59 6.42
CA VAL A 375 3.82 16.38 5.62
C VAL A 375 2.36 16.31 5.15
N ALA A 376 2.15 15.77 3.96
CA ALA A 376 0.82 15.46 3.43
C ALA A 376 0.73 14.01 2.97
N THR A 377 1.55 13.59 2.01
CA THR A 377 1.53 12.24 1.44
C THR A 377 1.70 11.14 2.48
N THR A 378 2.56 11.36 3.48
CA THR A 378 2.77 10.43 4.60
C THR A 378 1.47 10.11 5.34
N LEU A 379 0.58 11.09 5.50
CA LEU A 379 -0.70 10.97 6.19
C LEU A 379 -1.80 10.38 5.32
N LEU A 380 -1.64 10.41 4.00
CA LEU A 380 -2.58 9.79 3.05
C LEU A 380 -2.43 8.28 2.97
N LYS A 381 -1.37 7.70 3.53
CA LYS A 381 -1.10 6.25 3.52
C LYS A 381 -1.62 5.56 4.79
N PRO A 382 -1.85 4.22 4.77
CA PRO A 382 -2.29 3.47 5.95
C PRO A 382 -1.47 3.79 7.20
N GLY A 383 -2.16 3.91 8.33
CA GLY A 383 -1.64 4.52 9.55
C GLY A 383 -1.99 6.00 9.69
N GLY A 384 -2.22 6.71 8.58
CA GLY A 384 -2.74 8.08 8.56
C GLY A 384 -2.07 9.01 9.57
N TYR A 385 -2.87 9.72 10.33
CA TYR A 385 -2.44 10.64 11.38
C TYR A 385 -1.59 9.97 12.48
N GLN A 386 -1.78 8.68 12.76
CA GLN A 386 -1.00 7.92 13.75
C GLN A 386 0.51 7.94 13.46
N ARG A 387 0.91 8.18 12.20
CA ARG A 387 2.33 8.27 11.82
C ARG A 387 3.06 9.43 12.49
N PHE A 388 2.36 10.49 12.90
CA PHE A 388 2.99 11.63 13.56
C PHE A 388 3.70 11.26 14.86
N SER A 389 3.16 10.35 15.66
CA SER A 389 3.78 9.99 16.93
C SER A 389 5.19 9.41 16.74
N GLN A 390 5.37 8.50 15.78
CA GLN A 390 6.69 7.94 15.48
C GLN A 390 7.65 8.98 14.89
N LEU A 391 7.14 9.88 14.02
CA LEU A 391 7.95 10.97 13.47
C LEU A 391 8.42 11.92 14.58
N ALA A 392 7.52 12.30 15.49
CA ALA A 392 7.83 13.14 16.64
C ALA A 392 8.86 12.48 17.57
N ASP A 393 8.66 11.21 17.94
CA ASP A 393 9.60 10.46 18.78
C ASP A 393 11.00 10.41 18.13
N LYS A 394 11.09 10.06 16.85
CA LYS A 394 12.35 9.97 16.10
C LYS A 394 13.15 11.28 16.10
N ILE A 395 12.45 12.40 15.99
CA ILE A 395 13.05 13.74 15.98
C ILE A 395 13.46 14.14 17.40
N MET A 396 12.56 13.97 18.36
CA MET A 396 12.76 14.46 19.72
C MET A 396 13.74 13.58 20.51
N GLU A 397 13.93 12.32 20.17
CA GLU A 397 14.99 11.47 20.71
C GLU A 397 16.38 12.01 20.37
N LYS A 398 16.60 12.49 19.15
CA LYS A 398 17.86 13.12 18.72
C LYS A 398 18.04 14.53 19.29
N GLY A 399 16.95 15.17 19.68
CA GLY A 399 16.86 16.55 20.11
C GLY A 399 16.92 17.55 18.95
N VAL A 400 16.13 18.61 19.04
CA VAL A 400 16.16 19.72 18.08
C VAL A 400 16.88 20.90 18.73
N LYS A 401 17.85 21.44 18.02
CA LYS A 401 18.60 22.61 18.47
C LYS A 401 17.86 23.89 18.10
N GLU A 402 18.09 24.94 18.87
CA GLU A 402 17.72 26.30 18.47
C GLU A 402 18.26 26.59 17.06
N TRP A 403 17.48 27.29 16.26
CA TRP A 403 17.86 27.55 14.89
C TRP A 403 18.99 28.60 14.83
N THR A 404 20.15 28.19 14.32
CA THR A 404 21.34 29.04 14.14
C THR A 404 21.77 29.14 12.68
N GLY A 405 20.98 28.61 11.77
CA GLY A 405 21.26 28.47 10.33
C GLY A 405 21.17 27.02 9.87
N ILE A 406 21.45 26.80 8.61
CA ILE A 406 21.42 25.51 7.93
C ILE A 406 22.85 25.03 7.72
N ASP A 407 23.11 23.76 8.05
CA ASP A 407 24.35 23.07 7.67
C ASP A 407 24.31 22.73 6.18
N VAL A 408 24.96 23.58 5.38
CA VAL A 408 24.94 23.52 3.90
C VAL A 408 25.56 22.23 3.40
N GLU A 409 26.70 21.80 3.98
CA GLU A 409 27.41 20.61 3.54
C GLU A 409 26.60 19.33 3.83
N ALA A 410 26.01 19.24 5.00
CA ALA A 410 25.13 18.13 5.36
C ALA A 410 23.88 18.07 4.45
N LEU A 411 23.32 19.24 4.09
CA LEU A 411 22.14 19.31 3.23
C LEU A 411 22.45 18.96 1.78
N GLU A 412 23.61 19.38 1.25
CA GLU A 412 24.09 18.97 -0.08
C GLU A 412 24.32 17.46 -0.15
N LYS A 413 24.95 16.89 0.89
CA LYS A 413 25.11 15.45 1.00
C LYS A 413 23.78 14.71 1.02
N LEU A 414 22.80 15.21 1.75
CA LEU A 414 21.44 14.63 1.77
C LEU A 414 20.80 14.67 0.39
N ALA A 415 20.98 15.75 -0.37
CA ALA A 415 20.46 15.89 -1.72
C ALA A 415 21.13 14.92 -2.72
N GLU A 416 22.45 14.67 -2.58
CA GLU A 416 23.16 13.68 -3.36
C GLU A 416 22.68 12.25 -3.04
N ASP A 417 22.64 11.91 -1.75
CA ASP A 417 22.20 10.60 -1.28
C ASP A 417 20.77 10.27 -1.73
N ALA A 418 19.86 11.26 -1.73
CA ALA A 418 18.45 11.08 -2.11
C ALA A 418 18.26 10.53 -3.53
N ARG A 419 19.20 10.78 -4.44
CA ARG A 419 19.11 10.34 -5.85
C ARG A 419 19.46 8.86 -6.04
N THR A 420 20.09 8.23 -5.07
CA THR A 420 20.47 6.81 -5.10
C THR A 420 19.84 5.98 -3.97
N ASP A 421 19.14 6.63 -3.06
CA ASP A 421 18.49 5.95 -1.95
C ASP A 421 17.31 5.09 -2.45
N VAL A 422 17.33 3.82 -2.07
CA VAL A 422 16.33 2.81 -2.47
C VAL A 422 14.88 3.18 -2.10
N HIS A 423 14.66 4.05 -1.10
CA HIS A 423 13.32 4.54 -0.75
C HIS A 423 12.77 5.54 -1.76
N HIS A 424 13.64 6.22 -2.51
CA HIS A 424 13.26 7.26 -3.47
C HIS A 424 13.36 6.79 -4.91
N VAL A 425 14.33 5.92 -5.22
CA VAL A 425 14.49 5.32 -6.56
C VAL A 425 13.33 4.38 -6.87
N LYS A 426 12.86 4.41 -8.11
CA LYS A 426 11.80 3.52 -8.57
C LYS A 426 12.30 2.09 -8.71
N SER A 427 11.53 1.12 -8.27
CA SER A 427 11.82 -0.30 -8.50
C SER A 427 11.85 -0.64 -9.99
N ILE A 428 12.71 -1.58 -10.39
CA ILE A 428 12.86 -2.02 -11.78
C ILE A 428 11.53 -2.51 -12.33
N LYS A 429 10.77 -3.27 -11.52
CA LYS A 429 9.47 -3.79 -11.90
C LYS A 429 8.32 -2.89 -11.43
N PRO A 430 7.19 -2.86 -12.15
CA PRO A 430 5.99 -2.24 -11.64
C PRO A 430 5.58 -2.89 -10.31
N ASN A 431 5.06 -2.09 -9.40
CA ASN A 431 4.46 -2.65 -8.19
C ASN A 431 3.38 -3.67 -8.57
N PRO A 432 3.37 -4.86 -7.96
CA PRO A 432 2.33 -5.83 -8.21
C PRO A 432 0.96 -5.28 -7.79
N ASN A 433 -0.10 -5.77 -8.41
CA ASN A 433 -1.46 -5.42 -7.96
C ASN A 433 -1.65 -5.80 -6.49
N ARG A 434 -1.84 -4.80 -5.64
CA ARG A 434 -2.03 -4.96 -4.19
C ARG A 434 -3.48 -5.27 -3.79
N LYS A 435 -4.43 -5.17 -4.73
CA LYS A 435 -5.86 -5.42 -4.48
C LYS A 435 -6.26 -6.85 -4.83
N ASN A 436 -7.20 -7.37 -4.06
CA ASN A 436 -7.93 -8.58 -4.38
C ASN A 436 -9.19 -8.23 -5.19
N ASP A 437 -9.52 -9.05 -6.20
CA ASP A 437 -10.66 -8.84 -7.11
C ASP A 437 -11.99 -9.30 -6.45
N LYS A 438 -12.25 -8.80 -5.24
CA LYS A 438 -13.44 -9.09 -4.43
C LYS A 438 -14.00 -7.78 -3.91
N GLU A 439 -15.28 -7.57 -4.03
CA GLU A 439 -15.97 -6.47 -3.36
C GLU A 439 -16.20 -6.80 -1.89
N VAL A 440 -16.15 -5.80 -1.02
CA VAL A 440 -16.42 -5.99 0.39
C VAL A 440 -17.92 -5.83 0.67
N PRO A 441 -18.48 -6.62 1.61
CA PRO A 441 -19.87 -6.45 2.03
C PRO A 441 -20.07 -5.14 2.81
N LEU A 442 -21.32 -4.72 2.97
CA LEU A 442 -21.67 -3.56 3.80
C LEU A 442 -21.17 -3.70 5.24
N LEU A 443 -21.33 -4.90 5.82
CA LEU A 443 -20.93 -5.26 7.18
C LEU A 443 -19.80 -6.30 7.13
N ASP A 444 -19.08 -6.49 8.25
CA ASP A 444 -18.08 -7.56 8.45
C ASP A 444 -17.02 -7.63 7.36
N CYS A 445 -16.40 -6.49 7.02
CA CYS A 445 -15.45 -6.38 5.91
C CYS A 445 -13.97 -6.59 6.30
N PHE A 446 -13.69 -7.02 7.52
CA PHE A 446 -12.30 -7.25 7.95
C PHE A 446 -11.82 -8.63 7.51
N PHE A 447 -11.29 -8.71 6.29
CA PHE A 447 -10.57 -9.87 5.78
C PHE A 447 -9.08 -9.55 5.71
N ALA A 448 -8.22 -10.54 5.98
CA ALA A 448 -6.80 -10.34 5.77
C ALA A 448 -6.46 -10.44 4.28
N PRO A 449 -5.95 -9.38 3.62
CA PRO A 449 -5.71 -9.40 2.19
C PRO A 449 -4.66 -10.44 1.77
N CYS A 450 -3.73 -10.79 2.66
CA CYS A 450 -2.76 -11.87 2.43
C CYS A 450 -3.43 -13.26 2.41
N ILE A 451 -4.47 -13.50 3.21
CA ILE A 451 -5.25 -14.74 3.21
C ILE A 451 -6.04 -14.85 1.91
N GLU A 452 -6.78 -13.82 1.53
CA GLU A 452 -7.55 -13.77 0.28
C GLU A 452 -6.65 -13.87 -0.97
N GLY A 453 -5.45 -13.30 -0.93
CA GLY A 453 -4.47 -13.40 -2.01
C GLY A 453 -3.74 -14.74 -2.11
N CYS A 454 -3.93 -15.63 -1.14
CA CYS A 454 -3.34 -16.96 -1.15
C CYS A 454 -4.27 -17.96 -1.86
N PRO A 455 -3.84 -18.68 -2.90
CA PRO A 455 -4.69 -19.63 -3.62
C PRO A 455 -5.33 -20.73 -2.77
N ILE A 456 -4.75 -21.03 -1.59
CA ILE A 456 -5.25 -22.03 -0.63
C ILE A 456 -5.86 -21.39 0.64
N HIS A 457 -6.02 -20.06 0.66
CA HIS A 457 -6.52 -19.31 1.82
C HIS A 457 -5.86 -19.70 3.14
N GLN A 458 -4.52 -19.77 3.14
CA GLN A 458 -3.71 -20.15 4.31
C GLN A 458 -3.97 -19.20 5.48
N ASP A 459 -4.13 -19.71 6.70
CA ASP A 459 -4.39 -18.92 7.92
C ASP A 459 -3.14 -18.16 8.39
N ILE A 460 -2.73 -17.18 7.57
CA ILE A 460 -1.43 -16.50 7.65
C ILE A 460 -1.26 -15.78 8.98
N THR A 461 -2.24 -14.95 9.37
CA THR A 461 -2.17 -14.16 10.59
C THR A 461 -2.02 -15.03 11.84
N SER A 462 -2.65 -16.21 11.85
CA SER A 462 -2.62 -17.15 12.97
C SER A 462 -1.25 -17.79 13.12
N TYR A 463 -0.67 -18.34 12.04
CA TYR A 463 0.66 -18.97 12.17
C TYR A 463 1.80 -17.94 12.35
N ILE A 464 1.69 -16.73 11.80
CA ILE A 464 2.65 -15.64 12.07
C ILE A 464 2.68 -15.31 13.57
N LYS A 465 1.50 -15.18 14.19
CA LYS A 465 1.39 -14.91 15.63
C LYS A 465 2.01 -16.03 16.46
N LEU A 466 1.65 -17.29 16.17
CA LEU A 466 2.18 -18.45 16.89
C LEU A 466 3.71 -18.58 16.75
N ALA A 467 4.24 -18.31 15.56
CA ALA A 467 5.69 -18.31 15.34
C ALA A 467 6.39 -17.22 16.15
N GLY A 468 5.82 -16.01 16.23
CA GLY A 468 6.35 -14.93 17.08
C GLY A 468 6.29 -15.22 18.58
N GLU A 469 5.34 -16.05 19.01
CA GLU A 469 5.27 -16.55 20.40
C GLU A 469 6.23 -17.73 20.68
N GLY A 470 7.02 -18.16 19.67
CA GLY A 470 7.89 -19.32 19.76
C GLY A 470 7.17 -20.68 19.70
N LYS A 471 5.87 -20.70 19.43
CA LYS A 471 5.03 -21.90 19.33
C LYS A 471 5.07 -22.49 17.91
N TYR A 472 6.25 -22.91 17.47
CA TYR A 472 6.50 -23.31 16.09
C TYR A 472 5.74 -24.57 15.68
N ALA A 473 5.58 -25.53 16.60
CA ALA A 473 4.79 -26.74 16.34
C ALA A 473 3.31 -26.41 16.11
N ASP A 474 2.72 -25.52 16.92
CA ASP A 474 1.34 -25.07 16.74
C ASP A 474 1.19 -24.29 15.42
N ALA A 475 2.17 -23.44 15.09
CA ALA A 475 2.20 -22.73 13.82
C ALA A 475 2.24 -23.72 12.63
N LEU A 476 3.04 -24.78 12.72
CA LEU A 476 3.11 -25.82 11.69
C LEU A 476 1.80 -26.61 11.59
N ARG A 477 1.11 -26.91 12.70
CA ARG A 477 -0.22 -27.54 12.67
C ARG A 477 -1.23 -26.69 11.91
N VAL A 478 -1.25 -25.37 12.16
CA VAL A 478 -2.09 -24.42 11.42
C VAL A 478 -1.73 -24.42 9.93
N ILE A 479 -0.45 -24.44 9.59
CA ILE A 479 0.00 -24.47 8.19
C ILE A 479 -0.47 -25.76 7.51
N LEU A 480 -0.25 -26.92 8.14
CA LEU A 480 -0.58 -28.24 7.61
C LEU A 480 -2.08 -28.49 7.42
N GLU A 481 -2.94 -27.70 8.04
CA GLU A 481 -4.38 -27.79 7.81
C GLU A 481 -4.74 -27.57 6.33
N LYS A 482 -4.09 -26.60 5.67
CA LYS A 482 -4.37 -26.20 4.27
C LYS A 482 -3.20 -26.41 3.31
N ASN A 483 -2.02 -26.75 3.80
CA ASN A 483 -0.79 -26.81 3.02
C ASN A 483 0.01 -28.09 3.33
N ALA A 484 -0.05 -29.05 2.42
CA ALA A 484 0.64 -30.33 2.54
C ALA A 484 2.16 -30.25 2.37
N LEU A 485 2.70 -29.11 1.90
CA LEU A 485 4.11 -28.96 1.48
C LEU A 485 4.76 -27.73 2.15
N PRO A 486 4.84 -27.68 3.49
CA PRO A 486 5.32 -26.50 4.22
C PRO A 486 6.79 -26.16 3.93
N PHE A 487 7.69 -27.12 3.77
CA PHE A 487 9.10 -26.89 3.44
C PHE A 487 9.28 -26.40 2.01
N ILE A 488 8.65 -27.08 1.05
CA ILE A 488 8.69 -26.70 -0.37
C ILE A 488 8.10 -25.31 -0.58
N THR A 489 6.92 -25.03 -0.02
CA THR A 489 6.30 -23.71 -0.18
C THR A 489 6.91 -22.63 0.71
N GLY A 490 7.59 -23.00 1.79
CA GLY A 490 8.41 -22.09 2.59
C GLY A 490 9.63 -21.59 1.82
N THR A 491 10.11 -22.37 0.84
CA THR A 491 11.30 -22.09 0.04
C THR A 491 10.95 -21.51 -1.34
N LEU A 492 10.01 -22.12 -2.06
CA LEU A 492 9.77 -21.87 -3.50
C LEU A 492 8.41 -21.24 -3.82
N CYS A 493 7.58 -20.85 -2.82
CA CYS A 493 6.29 -20.23 -3.09
C CYS A 493 6.44 -18.92 -3.82
N ALA A 494 5.59 -18.65 -4.83
CA ALA A 494 5.50 -17.38 -5.54
C ALA A 494 5.00 -16.21 -4.66
N HIS A 495 4.72 -16.43 -3.39
CA HIS A 495 4.39 -15.47 -2.33
C HIS A 495 3.38 -14.37 -2.70
N ASN A 496 2.35 -14.68 -3.49
CA ASN A 496 1.27 -13.75 -3.85
C ASN A 496 0.65 -13.04 -2.63
N CYS A 497 0.60 -13.72 -1.48
CA CYS A 497 0.16 -13.15 -0.21
C CYS A 497 1.00 -11.93 0.24
N MET A 498 2.30 -11.92 -0.03
CA MET A 498 3.18 -10.81 0.34
C MET A 498 2.87 -9.57 -0.49
N SER A 499 2.55 -9.70 -1.79
CA SER A 499 2.14 -8.56 -2.62
C SER A 499 0.83 -7.91 -2.14
N LYS A 500 -0.05 -8.67 -1.47
CA LYS A 500 -1.33 -8.19 -0.90
C LYS A 500 -1.20 -7.68 0.53
N CYS A 501 -0.06 -7.85 1.19
CA CYS A 501 0.14 -7.45 2.59
C CYS A 501 0.03 -5.93 2.75
N THR A 502 -0.77 -5.45 3.70
CA THR A 502 -0.94 -4.02 4.00
C THR A 502 0.37 -3.33 4.38
N ARG A 503 1.34 -4.08 4.94
CA ARG A 503 2.69 -3.54 5.26
C ARG A 503 3.44 -3.00 4.05
N ASN A 504 3.09 -3.37 2.82
CA ASN A 504 3.62 -2.73 1.60
C ASN A 504 3.41 -1.21 1.53
N PHE A 505 2.48 -0.67 2.33
CA PHE A 505 2.21 0.76 2.43
C PHE A 505 2.96 1.43 3.60
N TYR A 506 3.74 0.68 4.36
CA TYR A 506 4.57 1.15 5.48
C TYR A 506 6.05 1.11 5.05
N GLU A 507 6.68 -0.05 5.13
CA GLU A 507 8.04 -0.30 4.67
C GLU A 507 8.08 -1.40 3.60
N GLU A 508 7.92 -2.66 3.99
CA GLU A 508 7.93 -3.84 3.14
C GLU A 508 6.95 -4.91 3.70
N PRO A 509 6.49 -5.87 2.89
CA PRO A 509 5.55 -6.88 3.37
C PRO A 509 6.15 -7.72 4.50
N VAL A 510 5.30 -8.28 5.35
CA VAL A 510 5.68 -9.32 6.31
C VAL A 510 6.32 -10.49 5.55
N ASN A 511 7.45 -11.01 6.02
CA ASN A 511 8.12 -12.16 5.42
C ASN A 511 7.35 -13.46 5.68
N ILE A 512 6.15 -13.55 5.07
CA ILE A 512 5.21 -14.66 5.25
C ILE A 512 5.82 -16.00 4.84
N ARG A 513 6.56 -16.00 3.72
CA ARG A 513 7.24 -17.20 3.21
C ARG A 513 8.31 -17.70 4.18
N GLY A 514 9.18 -16.79 4.64
CA GLY A 514 10.23 -17.14 5.58
C GLY A 514 9.71 -17.59 6.94
N THR A 515 8.66 -16.95 7.49
CA THR A 515 8.05 -17.39 8.76
C THR A 515 7.42 -18.78 8.65
N LYS A 516 6.81 -19.11 7.50
CA LYS A 516 6.29 -20.44 7.23
C LYS A 516 7.40 -21.50 7.25
N LEU A 517 8.54 -21.22 6.60
CA LEU A 517 9.70 -22.10 6.61
C LEU A 517 10.26 -22.28 8.02
N LEU A 518 10.41 -21.19 8.76
CA LEU A 518 10.87 -21.20 10.15
C LEU A 518 9.99 -22.08 11.05
N ALA A 519 8.66 -21.95 10.91
CA ALA A 519 7.71 -22.78 11.64
C ALA A 519 7.83 -24.26 11.25
N ALA A 520 8.03 -24.57 9.96
CA ALA A 520 8.25 -25.92 9.47
C ALA A 520 9.55 -26.51 10.04
N GLU A 521 10.67 -25.79 9.96
CA GLU A 521 11.98 -26.27 10.43
C GLU A 521 12.00 -26.53 11.93
N LYS A 522 11.44 -25.61 12.74
CA LYS A 522 11.49 -25.71 14.20
C LYS A 522 10.37 -26.57 14.80
N GLY A 523 9.23 -26.72 14.11
CA GLY A 523 8.09 -27.51 14.59
C GLY A 523 8.06 -28.97 14.11
N TYR A 524 8.90 -29.33 13.11
CA TYR A 524 8.82 -30.59 12.41
C TYR A 524 8.92 -31.81 13.33
N ASP A 525 9.95 -31.87 14.19
CA ASP A 525 10.24 -33.05 14.99
C ASP A 525 9.10 -33.43 15.95
N GLU A 526 8.39 -32.44 16.46
CA GLU A 526 7.21 -32.66 17.30
C GLU A 526 6.03 -33.10 16.44
N VAL A 527 5.71 -32.36 15.39
CA VAL A 527 4.51 -32.56 14.59
C VAL A 527 4.54 -33.88 13.81
N ILE A 528 5.71 -34.31 13.27
CA ILE A 528 5.82 -35.55 12.50
C ILE A 528 5.48 -36.79 13.34
N GLY A 529 5.71 -36.72 14.66
CA GLY A 529 5.33 -37.76 15.59
C GLY A 529 3.82 -37.97 15.77
N GLU A 530 3.04 -36.92 15.48
CA GLU A 530 1.57 -36.88 15.63
C GLU A 530 0.85 -37.27 14.33
N ILE A 531 1.53 -37.14 13.18
CA ILE A 531 0.94 -37.39 11.87
C ILE A 531 0.47 -38.83 11.72
N LYS A 532 -0.80 -39.00 11.36
CA LYS A 532 -1.46 -40.28 11.10
C LYS A 532 -2.60 -40.14 10.10
N ALA A 533 -2.95 -41.23 9.42
CA ALA A 533 -4.14 -41.27 8.59
C ALA A 533 -5.44 -41.09 9.43
N GLY A 534 -6.46 -40.57 8.81
CA GLY A 534 -7.80 -40.54 9.39
C GLY A 534 -8.43 -41.90 9.52
N GLU A 535 -9.59 -41.98 10.16
CA GLU A 535 -10.37 -43.20 10.24
C GLU A 535 -10.79 -43.67 8.84
N LYS A 536 -10.62 -44.96 8.55
CA LYS A 536 -10.90 -45.51 7.21
C LYS A 536 -12.34 -45.27 6.78
N ASN A 537 -12.51 -44.57 5.67
CA ASN A 537 -13.80 -44.24 5.06
C ASN A 537 -14.21 -45.20 3.92
N GLY A 538 -13.40 -46.21 3.62
CA GLY A 538 -13.65 -47.21 2.59
C GLY A 538 -13.30 -46.80 1.16
N LYS A 539 -13.01 -45.54 0.89
CA LYS A 539 -12.60 -45.02 -0.42
C LYS A 539 -11.20 -45.46 -0.80
N LYS A 540 -11.01 -45.84 -2.06
CA LYS A 540 -9.72 -46.23 -2.65
C LYS A 540 -9.42 -45.31 -3.83
N VAL A 541 -8.33 -44.56 -3.76
CA VAL A 541 -7.98 -43.59 -4.79
C VAL A 541 -6.59 -43.84 -5.35
N ALA A 542 -6.50 -43.87 -6.68
CA ALA A 542 -5.23 -43.93 -7.41
C ALA A 542 -4.80 -42.55 -7.83
N ILE A 543 -3.54 -42.20 -7.62
CA ILE A 543 -2.93 -40.94 -8.06
C ILE A 543 -1.82 -41.24 -9.07
N ILE A 544 -1.88 -40.67 -10.25
CA ILE A 544 -0.89 -40.82 -11.32
C ILE A 544 0.03 -39.61 -11.34
N GLY A 545 1.25 -39.79 -10.84
CA GLY A 545 2.27 -38.76 -10.71
C GLY A 545 2.45 -38.30 -9.27
N GLY A 546 3.70 -38.31 -8.81
CA GLY A 546 4.14 -37.99 -7.44
C GLY A 546 4.81 -36.61 -7.36
N GLY A 547 4.38 -35.63 -8.18
CA GLY A 547 4.75 -34.23 -8.06
C GLY A 547 3.97 -33.51 -6.96
N PRO A 548 4.14 -32.19 -6.80
CA PRO A 548 3.48 -31.40 -5.73
C PRO A 548 1.96 -31.60 -5.64
N ALA A 549 1.27 -31.63 -6.80
CA ALA A 549 -0.17 -31.86 -6.86
C ALA A 549 -0.56 -33.25 -6.34
N GLY A 550 0.16 -34.30 -6.78
CA GLY A 550 -0.10 -35.69 -6.38
C GLY A 550 0.18 -35.93 -4.88
N ILE A 551 1.29 -35.43 -4.35
CA ILE A 551 1.65 -35.50 -2.93
C ILE A 551 0.58 -34.80 -2.08
N SER A 552 0.15 -33.59 -2.49
CA SER A 552 -0.86 -32.81 -1.76
C SER A 552 -2.23 -33.50 -1.77
N CYS A 553 -2.63 -34.07 -2.92
CA CYS A 553 -3.88 -34.81 -3.02
C CYS A 553 -3.86 -36.06 -2.12
N ALA A 554 -2.74 -36.78 -2.13
CA ALA A 554 -2.54 -37.93 -1.23
C ALA A 554 -2.63 -37.54 0.25
N TYR A 555 -2.06 -36.38 0.60
CA TYR A 555 -2.11 -35.84 1.96
C TYR A 555 -3.57 -35.60 2.41
N PHE A 556 -4.36 -34.82 1.64
CA PHE A 556 -5.73 -34.52 2.01
C PHE A 556 -6.62 -35.77 2.07
N LEU A 557 -6.50 -36.67 1.08
CA LEU A 557 -7.26 -37.92 1.04
C LEU A 557 -6.91 -38.90 2.18
N ALA A 558 -5.63 -39.08 2.46
CA ALA A 558 -5.18 -39.95 3.55
C ALA A 558 -5.55 -39.42 4.92
N ARG A 559 -5.44 -38.11 5.12
CA ARG A 559 -5.89 -37.40 6.33
C ARG A 559 -7.39 -37.59 6.57
N ALA A 560 -8.20 -37.63 5.52
CA ALA A 560 -9.62 -37.91 5.59
C ALA A 560 -9.97 -39.42 5.61
N GLY A 561 -8.99 -40.32 5.69
CA GLY A 561 -9.18 -41.74 5.87
C GLY A 561 -9.32 -42.58 4.59
N ALA A 562 -9.09 -42.03 3.42
CA ALA A 562 -9.05 -42.79 2.16
C ALA A 562 -7.78 -43.62 2.04
N SER A 563 -7.88 -44.78 1.38
CA SER A 563 -6.74 -45.62 1.00
C SER A 563 -6.16 -45.11 -0.30
N VAL A 564 -4.95 -44.58 -0.28
CA VAL A 564 -4.33 -43.87 -1.43
C VAL A 564 -3.14 -44.66 -1.96
N THR A 565 -3.05 -44.82 -3.29
CA THR A 565 -1.89 -45.36 -3.98
C THR A 565 -1.37 -44.34 -4.99
N ILE A 566 -0.09 -43.95 -4.89
CA ILE A 566 0.59 -43.12 -5.87
C ILE A 566 1.38 -43.98 -6.84
N PHE A 567 1.18 -43.77 -8.13
CA PHE A 567 2.00 -44.35 -9.21
C PHE A 567 2.94 -43.28 -9.77
N GLU A 568 4.24 -43.43 -9.60
CA GLU A 568 5.27 -42.51 -10.06
C GLU A 568 6.24 -43.20 -11.02
N LYS A 569 6.44 -42.63 -12.20
CA LYS A 569 7.35 -43.22 -13.21
C LYS A 569 8.84 -43.10 -12.84
N GLU A 570 9.19 -42.08 -12.08
CA GLU A 570 10.56 -41.87 -11.62
C GLU A 570 10.89 -42.69 -10.35
N ALA A 571 12.16 -42.68 -9.95
CA ALA A 571 12.65 -43.47 -8.81
C ALA A 571 12.22 -42.91 -7.45
N ALA A 572 11.77 -41.64 -7.39
CA ALA A 572 11.32 -40.99 -6.15
C ALA A 572 10.24 -39.93 -6.44
N LEU A 573 9.45 -39.59 -5.42
CA LEU A 573 8.47 -38.51 -5.49
C LEU A 573 9.16 -37.12 -5.50
N GLY A 574 8.42 -36.09 -5.94
CA GLY A 574 8.86 -34.70 -5.97
C GLY A 574 8.72 -34.03 -7.33
N GLY A 575 8.62 -34.83 -8.40
CA GLY A 575 8.43 -34.31 -9.76
C GLY A 575 9.46 -33.22 -10.17
N VAL A 576 9.00 -32.16 -10.81
CA VAL A 576 9.87 -31.04 -11.26
C VAL A 576 10.73 -30.46 -10.13
N ILE A 577 10.23 -30.39 -8.91
CA ILE A 577 10.97 -29.84 -7.76
C ILE A 577 12.22 -30.67 -7.47
N ARG A 578 12.10 -32.00 -7.49
CA ARG A 578 13.24 -32.87 -7.25
C ARG A 578 14.16 -33.04 -8.44
N TYR A 579 13.61 -33.15 -9.66
CA TYR A 579 14.40 -33.57 -10.82
C TYR A 579 14.89 -32.41 -11.70
N VAL A 580 14.30 -31.23 -11.59
CA VAL A 580 14.58 -30.08 -12.47
C VAL A 580 15.05 -28.85 -11.70
N ILE A 581 14.38 -28.46 -10.61
CA ILE A 581 14.78 -27.28 -9.86
C ILE A 581 16.18 -27.49 -9.24
N PRO A 582 17.12 -26.56 -9.45
CA PRO A 582 18.51 -26.72 -8.98
C PRO A 582 18.62 -26.87 -7.46
N GLY A 583 19.63 -27.63 -7.02
CA GLY A 583 19.87 -27.87 -5.59
C GLY A 583 20.21 -26.63 -4.76
N PHE A 584 20.69 -25.56 -5.40
CA PHE A 584 20.92 -24.28 -4.72
C PHE A 584 19.61 -23.53 -4.42
N ARG A 585 18.48 -23.93 -5.03
CA ARG A 585 17.13 -23.40 -4.75
C ARG A 585 16.42 -24.11 -3.61
N ILE A 586 16.53 -25.42 -3.56
CA ILE A 586 15.90 -26.25 -2.53
C ILE A 586 16.72 -27.54 -2.28
N SER A 587 16.86 -27.91 -1.01
CA SER A 587 17.55 -29.11 -0.58
C SER A 587 16.71 -30.38 -0.75
N GLU A 588 17.35 -31.51 -0.94
CA GLU A 588 16.69 -32.82 -0.93
C GLU A 588 16.05 -33.15 0.43
N ASP A 589 16.63 -32.69 1.54
CA ASP A 589 16.09 -32.85 2.91
C ASP A 589 14.73 -32.14 3.06
N ALA A 590 14.59 -30.91 2.54
CA ALA A 590 13.32 -30.18 2.55
C ALA A 590 12.22 -30.92 1.78
N ILE A 591 12.55 -31.48 0.61
CA ILE A 591 11.62 -32.27 -0.20
C ILE A 591 11.24 -33.59 0.55
N ALA A 592 12.22 -34.27 1.14
CA ALA A 592 11.99 -35.52 1.89
C ALA A 592 11.11 -35.30 3.11
N LYS A 593 11.27 -34.18 3.84
CA LYS A 593 10.43 -33.84 4.99
C LYS A 593 8.97 -33.66 4.62
N ASP A 594 8.65 -32.96 3.52
CA ASP A 594 7.28 -32.84 3.05
C ASP A 594 6.67 -34.19 2.61
N ILE A 595 7.45 -35.04 1.95
CA ILE A 595 7.01 -36.40 1.57
C ILE A 595 6.76 -37.27 2.81
N SER A 596 7.55 -37.11 3.86
CA SER A 596 7.41 -37.91 5.08
C SER A 596 6.03 -37.83 5.73
N PHE A 597 5.28 -36.73 5.54
CA PHE A 597 3.92 -36.62 6.06
C PHE A 597 2.98 -37.66 5.45
N ILE A 598 3.04 -37.90 4.13
CA ILE A 598 2.20 -38.92 3.48
C ILE A 598 2.70 -40.33 3.74
N GLU A 599 4.01 -40.54 3.92
CA GLU A 599 4.59 -41.82 4.31
C GLU A 599 4.11 -42.24 5.70
N LYS A 600 4.08 -41.29 6.67
CA LYS A 600 3.55 -41.53 8.02
C LYS A 600 2.05 -41.88 8.03
N MET A 601 1.29 -41.38 7.06
CA MET A 601 -0.12 -41.73 6.88
C MET A 601 -0.32 -43.09 6.19
N GLY A 602 0.76 -43.77 5.77
CA GLY A 602 0.69 -45.11 5.14
C GLY A 602 0.17 -45.08 3.69
N VAL A 603 0.43 -44.03 2.95
CA VAL A 603 0.16 -43.94 1.51
C VAL A 603 1.03 -44.98 0.78
N ASP A 604 0.41 -45.78 -0.09
CA ASP A 604 1.11 -46.80 -0.92
C ASP A 604 1.81 -46.08 -2.09
N ILE A 605 3.16 -46.06 -2.07
CA ILE A 605 3.98 -45.36 -3.06
C ILE A 605 4.64 -46.37 -3.99
N ARG A 606 4.30 -46.33 -5.26
CA ARG A 606 4.83 -47.23 -6.31
C ARG A 606 5.65 -46.44 -7.30
N THR A 607 6.94 -46.33 -7.04
CA THR A 607 7.93 -45.70 -7.92
C THR A 607 8.31 -46.58 -9.11
N ASN A 608 9.02 -46.05 -10.11
CA ASN A 608 9.39 -46.73 -11.36
C ASN A 608 8.18 -47.39 -12.06
N THR A 609 7.00 -46.80 -11.92
CA THR A 609 5.73 -47.36 -12.40
C THR A 609 5.03 -46.33 -13.29
N GLU A 610 5.24 -46.43 -14.59
CA GLU A 610 4.57 -45.59 -15.59
C GLU A 610 3.16 -46.10 -15.89
N VAL A 611 2.16 -45.25 -15.83
CA VAL A 611 0.76 -45.55 -16.17
C VAL A 611 0.40 -44.96 -17.53
N ALA A 612 0.33 -45.83 -18.53
CA ALA A 612 -0.11 -45.46 -19.88
C ALA A 612 -1.63 -45.50 -20.04
N SER A 613 -2.33 -46.37 -19.31
CA SER A 613 -3.78 -46.57 -19.42
C SER A 613 -4.50 -46.43 -18.09
N LEU A 614 -5.41 -45.43 -18.01
CA LEU A 614 -6.27 -45.23 -16.83
C LEU A 614 -7.30 -46.31 -16.66
N ALA A 615 -7.75 -46.94 -17.75
CA ALA A 615 -8.69 -48.08 -17.73
C ALA A 615 -8.07 -49.28 -16.94
N GLN A 616 -6.76 -49.55 -17.11
CA GLN A 616 -6.06 -50.63 -16.39
C GLN A 616 -5.94 -50.30 -14.90
N VAL A 617 -5.81 -49.05 -14.52
CA VAL A 617 -5.79 -48.64 -13.11
C VAL A 617 -7.18 -48.78 -12.50
N LYS A 618 -8.23 -48.31 -13.19
CA LYS A 618 -9.63 -48.48 -12.73
C LYS A 618 -10.00 -49.94 -12.54
N ALA A 619 -9.52 -50.85 -13.40
CA ALA A 619 -9.76 -52.28 -13.29
C ALA A 619 -9.16 -52.92 -12.01
N GLN A 620 -8.27 -52.23 -11.29
CA GLN A 620 -7.73 -52.65 -10.00
C GLN A 620 -8.67 -52.36 -8.81
N GLY A 621 -9.84 -51.78 -9.05
CA GLY A 621 -10.87 -51.56 -8.04
C GLY A 621 -10.70 -50.25 -7.25
N PHE A 622 -10.14 -49.22 -7.86
CA PHE A 622 -10.13 -47.85 -7.34
C PHE A 622 -11.45 -47.14 -7.61
N ASP A 623 -11.96 -46.40 -6.62
CA ASP A 623 -13.21 -45.64 -6.74
C ASP A 623 -13.00 -44.34 -7.57
N ALA A 624 -11.80 -43.75 -7.52
CA ALA A 624 -11.42 -42.57 -8.28
C ALA A 624 -9.95 -42.65 -8.73
N VAL A 625 -9.66 -41.96 -9.84
CA VAL A 625 -8.30 -41.82 -10.37
C VAL A 625 -7.99 -40.33 -10.53
N VAL A 626 -6.89 -39.88 -9.92
CA VAL A 626 -6.40 -38.50 -10.02
C VAL A 626 -5.17 -38.48 -10.92
N VAL A 627 -5.20 -37.66 -11.97
CA VAL A 627 -4.09 -37.51 -12.93
C VAL A 627 -3.33 -36.21 -12.59
N ALA A 628 -2.09 -36.38 -12.13
CA ALA A 628 -1.19 -35.31 -11.66
C ALA A 628 0.16 -35.32 -12.41
N VAL A 629 0.12 -35.55 -13.73
CA VAL A 629 1.30 -35.81 -14.59
C VAL A 629 2.10 -34.56 -14.98
N GLY A 630 1.66 -33.38 -14.56
CA GLY A 630 2.32 -32.10 -14.81
C GLY A 630 2.26 -31.65 -16.30
N ALA A 631 2.91 -30.52 -16.60
CA ALA A 631 3.12 -30.01 -17.96
C ALA A 631 4.50 -30.49 -18.47
N SER A 632 4.57 -31.74 -18.89
CA SER A 632 5.83 -32.45 -19.16
C SER A 632 6.38 -32.25 -20.58
N LYS A 633 5.67 -31.54 -21.45
CA LYS A 633 6.11 -31.28 -22.83
C LYS A 633 6.85 -29.94 -22.92
N PRO A 634 8.07 -29.90 -23.49
CA PRO A 634 8.79 -28.64 -23.62
C PRO A 634 8.11 -27.71 -24.63
N GLY A 635 8.12 -26.42 -24.33
CA GLY A 635 7.89 -25.35 -25.31
C GLY A 635 9.02 -25.35 -26.34
N THR A 636 8.72 -24.97 -27.58
CA THR A 636 9.68 -24.96 -28.67
C THR A 636 9.86 -23.56 -29.24
N LEU A 637 11.10 -23.15 -29.41
CA LEU A 637 11.50 -22.02 -30.25
C LEU A 637 12.34 -22.58 -31.39
N LYS A 638 11.96 -22.32 -32.64
CA LYS A 638 12.76 -22.72 -33.80
C LYS A 638 13.66 -21.56 -34.20
N LEU A 639 14.95 -21.81 -34.21
CA LEU A 639 15.93 -20.94 -34.86
C LEU A 639 15.96 -21.26 -36.35
N GLU A 640 16.22 -20.27 -37.21
CA GLU A 640 16.40 -20.46 -38.65
C GLU A 640 17.63 -21.32 -38.96
N LYS A 641 18.67 -21.19 -38.16
CA LYS A 641 19.88 -22.01 -38.17
C LYS A 641 20.33 -22.32 -36.75
N GLY A 642 20.94 -23.48 -36.56
CA GLY A 642 21.41 -23.98 -35.26
C GLY A 642 20.31 -24.64 -34.44
N GLU A 643 20.69 -25.23 -33.33
CA GLU A 643 19.80 -25.93 -32.40
C GLU A 643 19.85 -25.24 -31.03
N ALA A 644 18.72 -25.23 -30.35
CA ALA A 644 18.60 -24.71 -28.98
C ALA A 644 18.29 -25.85 -28.01
N ILE A 645 18.93 -25.80 -26.85
CA ILE A 645 18.72 -26.75 -25.75
C ILE A 645 17.45 -26.32 -25.00
N ASN A 646 16.58 -27.27 -24.65
CA ASN A 646 15.44 -26.98 -23.78
C ASN A 646 15.88 -26.78 -22.33
N ALA A 647 15.34 -25.75 -21.65
CA ALA A 647 15.70 -25.37 -20.28
C ALA A 647 15.46 -26.49 -19.27
N LEU A 648 14.31 -27.18 -19.30
CA LEU A 648 14.02 -28.28 -18.37
C LEU A 648 15.01 -29.44 -18.55
N LYS A 649 15.37 -29.77 -19.80
CA LYS A 649 16.37 -30.81 -20.08
C LYS A 649 17.73 -30.40 -19.55
N PHE A 650 18.16 -29.17 -19.80
CA PHE A 650 19.42 -28.67 -19.26
C PHE A 650 19.47 -28.68 -17.74
N LEU A 651 18.41 -28.20 -17.07
CA LEU A 651 18.33 -28.16 -15.61
C LEU A 651 18.33 -29.58 -14.99
N ALA A 652 17.65 -30.53 -15.63
CA ALA A 652 17.68 -31.94 -15.22
C ALA A 652 19.09 -32.53 -15.38
N ASP A 653 19.73 -32.31 -16.54
CA ASP A 653 21.09 -32.74 -16.80
C ASP A 653 22.11 -32.09 -15.83
N TYR A 654 21.94 -30.78 -15.57
CA TYR A 654 22.75 -30.04 -14.60
C TYR A 654 22.68 -30.65 -13.20
N LYS A 655 21.46 -30.93 -12.73
CA LYS A 655 21.22 -31.55 -11.41
C LYS A 655 21.78 -32.97 -11.35
N GLN A 656 21.49 -33.80 -12.36
CA GLN A 656 21.95 -35.19 -12.42
C GLN A 656 23.47 -35.34 -12.48
N LYS A 657 24.17 -34.39 -13.16
CA LYS A 657 25.60 -34.42 -13.38
C LYS A 657 26.38 -33.47 -12.46
N ASP A 658 25.72 -32.94 -11.42
CA ASP A 658 26.32 -31.99 -10.48
C ASP A 658 27.05 -30.82 -11.18
N GLY A 659 26.32 -30.19 -12.12
CA GLY A 659 26.81 -29.03 -12.89
C GLY A 659 27.86 -29.35 -13.97
N ASN A 660 28.18 -30.62 -14.22
CA ASN A 660 29.17 -31.00 -15.22
C ASN A 660 28.51 -31.25 -16.58
N VAL A 661 28.04 -30.17 -17.21
CA VAL A 661 27.42 -30.16 -18.55
C VAL A 661 28.33 -29.35 -19.49
N ASP A 662 28.58 -29.86 -20.68
CA ASP A 662 29.35 -29.13 -21.70
C ASP A 662 28.49 -28.13 -22.45
N LEU A 663 28.69 -26.84 -22.18
CA LEU A 663 27.96 -25.71 -22.79
C LEU A 663 28.87 -24.75 -23.58
N GLY A 664 30.22 -25.00 -23.59
CA GLY A 664 31.18 -24.02 -24.08
C GLY A 664 31.40 -22.86 -23.10
N LYS A 665 31.98 -21.75 -23.56
CA LYS A 665 32.33 -20.58 -22.72
C LYS A 665 31.21 -19.53 -22.63
N ASN A 666 30.49 -19.34 -23.73
CA ASN A 666 29.47 -18.31 -23.90
C ASN A 666 28.10 -18.98 -24.02
N VAL A 667 27.23 -18.71 -23.08
CA VAL A 667 25.89 -19.32 -23.05
C VAL A 667 24.83 -18.23 -23.14
N VAL A 668 23.89 -18.42 -24.05
CA VAL A 668 22.71 -17.54 -24.13
C VAL A 668 21.47 -18.27 -23.61
N VAL A 669 20.78 -17.67 -22.64
CA VAL A 669 19.49 -18.14 -22.15
C VAL A 669 18.38 -17.23 -22.71
N ILE A 670 17.35 -17.82 -23.31
CA ILE A 670 16.23 -17.10 -23.90
C ILE A 670 14.99 -17.28 -23.03
N GLY A 671 14.47 -16.18 -22.49
CA GLY A 671 13.26 -16.18 -21.70
C GLY A 671 13.23 -15.10 -20.62
N GLY A 672 12.09 -14.91 -19.94
CA GLY A 672 11.91 -13.88 -18.91
C GLY A 672 11.11 -14.38 -17.69
N GLY A 673 10.86 -15.67 -17.57
CA GLY A 673 10.16 -16.28 -16.41
C GLY A 673 11.14 -16.89 -15.42
N ASN A 674 10.66 -17.38 -14.28
CA ASN A 674 11.47 -17.99 -13.21
C ASN A 674 12.34 -19.15 -13.73
N THR A 675 11.84 -19.97 -14.65
CA THR A 675 12.63 -21.03 -15.30
C THR A 675 13.84 -20.47 -16.03
N ALA A 676 13.72 -19.29 -16.67
CA ALA A 676 14.86 -18.64 -17.32
C ALA A 676 15.89 -18.12 -16.30
N MET A 677 15.42 -17.62 -15.15
CA MET A 677 16.28 -17.18 -14.05
C MET A 677 17.08 -18.35 -13.48
N ASP A 678 16.42 -19.44 -13.13
CA ASP A 678 17.08 -20.66 -12.64
C ASP A 678 18.06 -21.23 -13.68
N THR A 679 17.69 -21.19 -14.98
CA THR A 679 18.53 -21.65 -16.09
C THR A 679 19.80 -20.81 -16.22
N ALA A 680 19.67 -19.48 -16.18
CA ALA A 680 20.82 -18.58 -16.30
C ALA A 680 21.78 -18.73 -15.12
N ARG A 681 21.26 -18.86 -13.90
CA ARG A 681 22.06 -19.10 -12.70
C ARG A 681 22.73 -20.47 -12.71
N ALA A 682 22.04 -21.51 -13.15
CA ALA A 682 22.63 -22.84 -13.33
C ALA A 682 23.69 -22.86 -14.41
N ALA A 683 23.48 -22.20 -15.55
CA ALA A 683 24.47 -22.06 -16.62
C ALA A 683 25.73 -21.34 -16.13
N LYS A 684 25.58 -20.27 -15.33
CA LYS A 684 26.72 -19.53 -14.77
C LYS A 684 27.56 -20.36 -13.80
N ARG A 685 26.92 -21.32 -13.10
CA ARG A 685 27.59 -22.27 -12.20
C ARG A 685 28.12 -23.52 -12.90
N THR A 686 27.83 -23.67 -14.20
CA THR A 686 28.32 -24.82 -14.99
C THR A 686 29.80 -24.68 -15.24
N LYS A 687 30.54 -25.79 -15.07
CA LYS A 687 32.00 -25.80 -15.22
C LYS A 687 32.43 -25.48 -16.66
N GLY A 688 33.33 -24.52 -16.82
CA GLY A 688 33.86 -24.07 -18.12
C GLY A 688 33.09 -22.90 -18.74
N VAL A 689 31.94 -22.51 -18.22
CA VAL A 689 31.19 -21.35 -18.68
C VAL A 689 31.82 -20.07 -18.10
N GLU A 690 32.12 -19.12 -18.97
CA GLU A 690 32.70 -17.83 -18.60
C GLU A 690 31.64 -16.73 -18.60
N ASN A 691 30.83 -16.66 -19.66
CA ASN A 691 29.83 -15.62 -19.86
C ASN A 691 28.44 -16.22 -20.04
N VAL A 692 27.45 -15.62 -19.39
CA VAL A 692 26.03 -15.97 -19.55
C VAL A 692 25.27 -14.70 -19.91
N TYR A 693 24.51 -14.76 -21.01
CA TYR A 693 23.64 -13.69 -21.49
C TYR A 693 22.19 -14.13 -21.38
N LEU A 694 21.35 -13.33 -20.72
CA LEU A 694 19.91 -13.55 -20.65
C LEU A 694 19.20 -12.65 -21.66
N VAL A 695 18.70 -13.24 -22.73
CA VAL A 695 18.06 -12.52 -23.84
C VAL A 695 16.56 -12.50 -23.67
N TYR A 696 15.97 -11.30 -23.69
CA TYR A 696 14.55 -11.11 -23.56
C TYR A 696 14.01 -10.05 -24.55
N ARG A 697 12.86 -10.34 -25.18
CA ARG A 697 12.27 -9.48 -26.23
C ARG A 697 11.61 -8.20 -25.71
N ARG A 698 11.46 -8.04 -24.40
CA ARG A 698 10.99 -6.82 -23.71
C ARG A 698 12.08 -6.32 -22.77
N THR A 699 11.77 -5.29 -21.97
CA THR A 699 12.67 -4.83 -20.91
C THR A 699 12.48 -5.63 -19.62
N LYS A 700 13.44 -5.51 -18.69
CA LYS A 700 13.36 -6.07 -17.32
C LYS A 700 12.05 -5.73 -16.63
N ARG A 701 11.53 -4.52 -16.86
CA ARG A 701 10.27 -4.03 -16.31
C ARG A 701 9.08 -4.94 -16.60
N TYR A 702 9.01 -5.54 -17.80
CA TYR A 702 7.87 -6.34 -18.29
C TYR A 702 8.09 -7.85 -18.26
N MET A 703 9.17 -8.32 -17.65
CA MET A 703 9.41 -9.76 -17.55
C MET A 703 8.47 -10.43 -16.52
N PRO A 704 8.05 -11.71 -16.72
CA PRO A 704 7.18 -12.42 -15.78
C PRO A 704 7.83 -12.78 -14.44
N ALA A 705 9.16 -13.00 -14.41
CA ALA A 705 9.87 -13.35 -13.19
C ALA A 705 9.76 -12.26 -12.12
N ALA A 706 9.81 -12.63 -10.85
CA ALA A 706 9.82 -11.71 -9.73
C ALA A 706 11.12 -10.89 -9.68
N GLU A 707 11.09 -9.73 -9.02
CA GLU A 707 12.24 -8.82 -8.97
C GLU A 707 13.41 -9.41 -8.17
N ASP A 708 13.12 -10.11 -7.08
CA ASP A 708 14.11 -10.84 -6.29
C ASP A 708 14.87 -11.88 -7.12
N GLU A 709 14.18 -12.64 -7.96
CA GLU A 709 14.78 -13.61 -8.89
C GLU A 709 15.68 -12.93 -9.93
N LEU A 710 15.29 -11.75 -10.43
CA LEU A 710 16.12 -10.96 -11.35
C LEU A 710 17.37 -10.44 -10.66
N LEU A 711 17.25 -9.91 -9.45
CA LEU A 711 18.38 -9.37 -8.69
C LEU A 711 19.42 -10.47 -8.43
N GLU A 712 18.98 -11.66 -8.01
CA GLU A 712 19.88 -12.80 -7.82
C GLU A 712 20.63 -13.22 -9.11
N VAL A 713 19.98 -13.11 -10.28
CA VAL A 713 20.61 -13.38 -11.58
C VAL A 713 21.69 -12.35 -11.90
N LEU A 714 21.42 -11.07 -11.62
CA LEU A 714 22.38 -9.97 -11.83
C LEU A 714 23.56 -10.06 -10.86
N GLU A 715 23.32 -10.41 -9.59
CA GLU A 715 24.36 -10.66 -8.58
C GLU A 715 25.29 -11.82 -8.96
N ASP A 716 24.76 -12.86 -9.59
CA ASP A 716 25.55 -13.97 -10.12
C ASP A 716 26.41 -13.56 -11.34
N GLY A 717 26.31 -12.33 -11.81
CA GLY A 717 27.12 -11.79 -12.93
C GLY A 717 26.62 -12.25 -14.31
N VAL A 718 25.32 -12.49 -14.46
CA VAL A 718 24.66 -12.73 -15.75
C VAL A 718 24.34 -11.39 -16.42
N GLU A 719 24.71 -11.24 -17.69
CA GLU A 719 24.40 -10.05 -18.47
C GLU A 719 23.00 -10.10 -19.08
N PHE A 720 22.14 -9.15 -18.72
CA PHE A 720 20.77 -9.09 -19.23
C PHE A 720 20.71 -8.25 -20.52
N LYS A 721 20.29 -8.87 -21.63
CA LYS A 721 20.11 -8.27 -22.95
C LYS A 721 18.63 -8.04 -23.23
N GLU A 722 18.20 -6.79 -23.18
CA GLU A 722 16.82 -6.35 -23.40
C GLU A 722 16.53 -6.10 -24.87
N LEU A 723 15.24 -6.17 -25.21
CA LEU A 723 14.72 -5.82 -26.53
C LEU A 723 15.35 -6.61 -27.67
N LEU A 724 15.67 -7.89 -27.42
CA LEU A 724 16.25 -8.78 -28.40
C LEU A 724 15.38 -10.03 -28.62
N SER A 725 15.12 -10.35 -29.89
CA SER A 725 14.39 -11.55 -30.31
C SER A 725 15.32 -12.46 -31.13
N PRO A 726 15.55 -13.72 -30.70
CA PRO A 726 16.51 -14.61 -31.35
C PRO A 726 16.05 -15.06 -32.76
N VAL A 727 16.98 -15.16 -33.69
CA VAL A 727 16.72 -15.58 -35.10
C VAL A 727 17.51 -16.83 -35.44
N SER A 728 18.84 -16.80 -35.35
CA SER A 728 19.71 -17.92 -35.78
C SER A 728 20.99 -17.99 -34.96
N LEU A 729 21.50 -19.20 -34.77
CA LEU A 729 22.79 -19.49 -34.16
C LEU A 729 23.76 -19.96 -35.26
N ALA A 730 24.82 -19.21 -35.50
CA ALA A 730 25.88 -19.52 -36.48
C ALA A 730 27.21 -18.92 -36.04
N ASP A 731 28.31 -19.61 -36.37
CA ASP A 731 29.66 -19.12 -36.17
C ASP A 731 30.01 -18.63 -34.75
N GLY A 732 29.45 -19.32 -33.72
CA GLY A 732 29.69 -18.97 -32.33
C GLY A 732 28.90 -17.70 -31.86
N LYS A 733 27.82 -17.31 -32.58
CA LYS A 733 27.03 -16.12 -32.26
C LYS A 733 25.55 -16.40 -32.45
N LEU A 734 24.74 -15.85 -31.57
CA LEU A 734 23.28 -15.75 -31.72
C LEU A 734 22.94 -14.41 -32.39
N ILE A 735 22.32 -14.47 -33.54
CA ILE A 735 21.80 -13.29 -34.22
C ILE A 735 20.41 -13.01 -33.71
N CYS A 736 20.17 -11.79 -33.22
CA CYS A 736 18.89 -11.34 -32.67
C CYS A 736 18.39 -10.12 -33.44
N LYS A 737 17.07 -10.02 -33.66
CA LYS A 737 16.40 -8.79 -34.10
C LYS A 737 16.26 -7.85 -32.92
N LYS A 738 16.50 -6.55 -33.15
CA LYS A 738 16.20 -5.51 -32.17
C LYS A 738 14.70 -5.22 -32.16
N MET A 739 14.18 -5.04 -30.98
CA MET A 739 12.76 -4.81 -30.73
C MET A 739 12.56 -3.41 -30.11
N GLU A 740 11.37 -2.87 -30.29
CA GLU A 740 10.89 -1.69 -29.58
C GLU A 740 9.56 -1.99 -28.87
N LEU A 741 9.30 -1.27 -27.77
CA LEU A 741 8.04 -1.41 -27.02
C LEU A 741 6.93 -0.63 -27.71
N GLY A 742 5.78 -1.26 -27.86
CA GLY A 742 4.54 -0.65 -28.35
C GLY A 742 3.50 -0.48 -27.22
N ALA A 743 2.24 -0.32 -27.62
CA ALA A 743 1.13 -0.13 -26.69
C ALA A 743 0.98 -1.28 -25.68
N MET A 744 0.50 -0.94 -24.48
CA MET A 744 0.17 -1.90 -23.42
C MET A 744 -1.07 -2.70 -23.79
N ASP A 745 -1.05 -4.01 -23.55
CA ASP A 745 -2.23 -4.86 -23.59
C ASP A 745 -3.04 -4.82 -22.28
N ALA A 746 -4.23 -5.42 -22.27
CA ALA A 746 -5.10 -5.48 -21.11
C ALA A 746 -4.47 -6.19 -19.88
N SER A 747 -3.37 -6.92 -20.08
CA SER A 747 -2.61 -7.56 -18.98
C SER A 747 -1.49 -6.67 -18.44
N GLY A 748 -1.33 -5.43 -18.91
CA GLY A 748 -0.28 -4.51 -18.55
C GLY A 748 1.09 -4.84 -19.16
N ARG A 749 1.14 -5.64 -20.23
CA ARG A 749 2.36 -5.95 -20.97
C ARG A 749 2.46 -5.12 -22.23
N ALA A 750 3.61 -4.48 -22.44
CA ALA A 750 3.87 -3.77 -23.68
C ALA A 750 3.95 -4.77 -24.85
N SER A 751 3.30 -4.46 -25.98
CA SER A 751 3.54 -5.14 -27.26
C SER A 751 4.98 -4.89 -27.71
N VAL A 752 5.47 -5.67 -28.65
CA VAL A 752 6.82 -5.45 -29.21
C VAL A 752 6.77 -5.52 -30.73
N THR A 753 7.52 -4.63 -31.37
CA THR A 753 7.68 -4.56 -32.83
C THR A 753 9.16 -4.63 -33.21
N GLU A 754 9.45 -5.13 -34.41
CA GLU A 754 10.83 -5.23 -34.92
C GLU A 754 11.28 -3.87 -35.47
N THR A 755 12.49 -3.43 -35.12
CA THR A 755 13.05 -2.16 -35.62
C THR A 755 13.66 -2.31 -37.03
N GLY A 756 13.93 -3.52 -37.48
CA GLY A 756 14.67 -3.83 -38.69
C GLY A 756 16.19 -4.02 -38.49
N ASP A 757 16.72 -3.65 -37.35
CA ASP A 757 18.10 -3.85 -36.96
C ASP A 757 18.36 -5.20 -36.31
N THR A 758 19.62 -5.65 -36.33
CA THR A 758 20.04 -6.88 -35.67
C THR A 758 21.20 -6.63 -34.71
N GLU A 759 21.36 -7.52 -33.72
CA GLU A 759 22.49 -7.56 -32.78
C GLU A 759 23.02 -8.99 -32.70
N GLU A 760 24.37 -9.11 -32.62
CA GLU A 760 25.05 -10.39 -32.45
C GLU A 760 25.45 -10.56 -30.97
N VAL A 761 25.06 -11.69 -30.36
CA VAL A 761 25.43 -12.07 -28.99
C VAL A 761 26.36 -13.29 -29.06
N PRO A 762 27.53 -13.29 -28.42
CA PRO A 762 28.41 -14.48 -28.38
C PRO A 762 27.67 -15.68 -27.77
N ALA A 763 27.71 -16.82 -28.47
CA ALA A 763 26.95 -18.01 -28.03
C ALA A 763 27.60 -19.30 -28.56
N ASP A 764 28.19 -20.11 -27.69
CA ASP A 764 28.57 -21.49 -27.96
C ASP A 764 27.35 -22.42 -27.79
N SER A 765 26.48 -22.10 -26.84
CA SER A 765 25.21 -22.79 -26.60
C SER A 765 24.07 -21.81 -26.37
N VAL A 766 22.88 -22.20 -26.83
CA VAL A 766 21.62 -21.46 -26.63
C VAL A 766 20.63 -22.35 -25.88
N ILE A 767 20.10 -21.85 -24.74
CA ILE A 767 19.11 -22.55 -23.92
C ILE A 767 17.79 -21.76 -23.95
N VAL A 768 16.68 -22.47 -24.20
CA VAL A 768 15.36 -21.83 -24.41
C VAL A 768 14.41 -22.18 -23.26
N ALA A 769 13.94 -21.14 -22.54
CA ALA A 769 12.98 -21.22 -21.45
C ALA A 769 11.69 -20.46 -21.85
N VAL A 770 10.92 -21.01 -22.81
CA VAL A 770 9.72 -20.38 -23.39
C VAL A 770 8.41 -21.07 -22.98
N GLY A 771 8.42 -21.77 -21.86
CA GLY A 771 7.26 -22.41 -21.24
C GLY A 771 7.14 -23.88 -21.58
N GLU A 772 6.19 -24.53 -20.90
CA GLU A 772 5.89 -25.96 -20.96
C GLU A 772 4.43 -26.17 -21.47
N LYS A 773 4.17 -27.34 -21.99
CA LYS A 773 2.86 -27.76 -22.51
C LYS A 773 2.35 -29.02 -21.82
N VAL A 774 1.03 -29.13 -21.75
CA VAL A 774 0.36 -30.35 -21.22
C VAL A 774 0.53 -31.53 -22.17
N PRO A 775 0.51 -32.78 -21.67
CA PRO A 775 0.65 -34.00 -22.47
C PRO A 775 -0.67 -34.37 -23.14
N THR A 776 -1.10 -33.60 -24.17
CA THR A 776 -2.38 -33.75 -24.87
C THR A 776 -2.59 -35.16 -25.41
N GLU A 777 -1.55 -35.82 -25.95
CA GLU A 777 -1.62 -37.16 -26.49
C GLU A 777 -1.98 -38.19 -25.42
N TYR A 778 -1.49 -38.00 -24.19
CA TYR A 778 -1.83 -38.86 -23.05
C TYR A 778 -3.34 -38.75 -22.72
N TYR A 779 -3.89 -37.54 -22.79
CA TYR A 779 -5.31 -37.33 -22.51
C TYR A 779 -6.19 -37.99 -23.55
N GLN A 780 -5.86 -37.78 -24.83
CA GLN A 780 -6.58 -38.39 -25.94
C GLN A 780 -6.54 -39.91 -25.94
N ALA A 781 -5.38 -40.49 -25.61
CA ALA A 781 -5.20 -41.97 -25.47
C ALA A 781 -6.01 -42.58 -24.29
N ASN A 782 -6.49 -41.72 -23.38
CA ASN A 782 -7.29 -42.14 -22.21
C ASN A 782 -8.74 -41.56 -22.28
N ASP A 783 -9.24 -41.23 -23.48
CA ASP A 783 -10.62 -40.76 -23.73
C ASP A 783 -10.99 -39.45 -23.00
N ILE A 784 -10.01 -38.68 -22.58
CA ILE A 784 -10.21 -37.37 -21.94
C ILE A 784 -10.39 -36.31 -23.03
N ASN A 785 -11.54 -35.65 -23.07
CA ASN A 785 -11.82 -34.58 -24.00
C ASN A 785 -10.91 -33.36 -23.78
N VAL A 786 -10.36 -32.82 -24.87
CA VAL A 786 -9.51 -31.63 -24.84
C VAL A 786 -10.15 -30.48 -25.61
N ASN A 787 -9.75 -29.25 -25.29
CA ASN A 787 -10.12 -28.06 -26.03
C ASN A 787 -9.16 -27.81 -27.22
N GLU A 788 -9.40 -26.75 -27.99
CA GLU A 788 -8.60 -26.37 -29.18
C GLU A 788 -7.10 -26.12 -28.86
N ARG A 789 -6.79 -25.80 -27.62
CA ARG A 789 -5.42 -25.58 -27.12
C ARG A 789 -4.77 -26.86 -26.54
N GLY A 790 -5.42 -28.00 -26.66
CA GLY A 790 -4.94 -29.30 -26.18
C GLY A 790 -5.06 -29.51 -24.67
N LYS A 791 -5.71 -28.61 -23.93
CA LYS A 791 -5.96 -28.76 -22.49
C LYS A 791 -7.22 -29.56 -22.23
N ALA A 792 -7.23 -30.37 -21.18
CA ALA A 792 -8.40 -31.16 -20.80
C ALA A 792 -9.61 -30.25 -20.48
N LYS A 793 -10.79 -30.69 -20.85
CA LYS A 793 -12.07 -30.09 -20.46
C LYS A 793 -12.47 -30.66 -19.11
N LEU A 794 -12.53 -29.78 -18.10
CA LEU A 794 -12.79 -30.13 -16.72
C LEU A 794 -14.01 -29.40 -16.18
N ASN A 795 -14.66 -30.00 -15.19
CA ASN A 795 -15.62 -29.30 -14.36
C ASN A 795 -14.88 -28.25 -13.50
N ALA A 796 -15.29 -27.03 -13.55
CA ALA A 796 -14.58 -25.92 -12.87
C ALA A 796 -14.58 -26.01 -11.34
N LYS A 797 -15.56 -26.72 -10.76
CA LYS A 797 -15.69 -26.86 -9.29
C LYS A 797 -15.03 -28.12 -8.74
N THR A 798 -15.04 -29.20 -9.51
CA THR A 798 -14.59 -30.53 -9.04
C THR A 798 -13.30 -31.01 -9.69
N LEU A 799 -12.87 -30.36 -10.78
CA LEU A 799 -11.78 -30.80 -11.64
C LEU A 799 -11.97 -32.19 -12.26
N GLU A 800 -13.18 -32.73 -12.25
CA GLU A 800 -13.52 -33.98 -12.92
C GLU A 800 -13.48 -33.81 -14.43
N SER A 801 -12.90 -34.77 -15.12
CA SER A 801 -12.79 -34.80 -16.58
C SER A 801 -14.08 -35.29 -17.28
N SER A 802 -14.04 -35.40 -18.60
CA SER A 802 -15.10 -36.05 -19.37
C SER A 802 -15.27 -37.56 -19.07
N VAL A 803 -14.32 -38.18 -18.40
CA VAL A 803 -14.34 -39.57 -17.96
C VAL A 803 -14.72 -39.62 -16.48
N SER A 804 -15.91 -40.20 -16.17
CA SER A 804 -16.43 -40.23 -14.81
C SER A 804 -15.43 -40.86 -13.82
N GLY A 805 -15.25 -40.21 -12.65
CA GLY A 805 -14.33 -40.62 -11.62
C GLY A 805 -12.84 -40.38 -11.95
N VAL A 806 -12.54 -39.60 -12.99
CA VAL A 806 -11.17 -39.20 -13.35
C VAL A 806 -11.01 -37.70 -13.19
N TYR A 807 -10.11 -37.29 -12.30
CA TYR A 807 -9.85 -35.91 -11.96
C TYR A 807 -8.45 -35.50 -12.45
N LEU A 808 -8.27 -34.28 -12.92
CA LEU A 808 -6.96 -33.75 -13.33
C LEU A 808 -6.60 -32.57 -12.45
N ILE A 809 -5.36 -32.54 -11.95
CA ILE A 809 -4.86 -31.52 -11.04
C ILE A 809 -3.47 -30.99 -11.42
N GLY A 810 -3.14 -29.81 -10.91
CA GLY A 810 -1.86 -29.17 -11.11
C GLY A 810 -1.60 -28.76 -12.58
N ASP A 811 -0.32 -28.61 -12.94
CA ASP A 811 0.09 -28.14 -14.28
C ASP A 811 -0.44 -28.99 -15.42
N GLY A 812 -0.75 -30.27 -15.16
CA GLY A 812 -1.40 -31.15 -16.13
C GLY A 812 -2.82 -30.70 -16.49
N ALA A 813 -3.57 -30.13 -15.54
CA ALA A 813 -4.93 -29.65 -15.78
C ALA A 813 -4.97 -28.35 -16.60
N GLY A 814 -4.27 -27.34 -16.12
CA GLY A 814 -4.37 -25.96 -16.62
C GLY A 814 -3.19 -25.48 -17.48
N GLY A 815 -2.05 -26.18 -17.50
CA GLY A 815 -0.73 -25.69 -17.93
C GLY A 815 0.11 -25.22 -16.77
N ALA A 816 1.38 -24.83 -17.02
CA ALA A 816 2.32 -24.43 -16.00
C ALA A 816 1.76 -23.33 -15.11
N ALA A 817 1.79 -23.56 -13.79
CA ALA A 817 1.26 -22.68 -12.73
C ALA A 817 2.18 -22.73 -11.50
N THR A 818 1.72 -22.27 -10.35
CA THR A 818 2.49 -22.28 -9.10
C THR A 818 2.25 -23.54 -8.26
N ILE A 819 3.20 -23.85 -7.38
CA ILE A 819 3.09 -24.99 -6.46
C ILE A 819 1.83 -24.84 -5.57
N VAL A 820 1.54 -23.62 -5.11
CA VAL A 820 0.38 -23.39 -4.24
C VAL A 820 -0.95 -23.55 -4.98
N GLU A 821 -1.00 -23.31 -6.28
CA GLU A 821 -2.17 -23.61 -7.13
C GLU A 821 -2.33 -25.13 -7.29
N ALA A 822 -1.23 -25.88 -7.42
CA ALA A 822 -1.29 -27.32 -7.43
C ALA A 822 -1.85 -27.92 -6.11
N ILE A 823 -1.55 -27.29 -4.97
CA ILE A 823 -2.15 -27.67 -3.67
C ILE A 823 -3.66 -27.32 -3.64
N ARG A 824 -4.07 -26.18 -4.19
CA ARG A 824 -5.49 -25.81 -4.34
C ARG A 824 -6.26 -26.85 -5.14
N ASP A 825 -5.74 -27.21 -6.30
CA ASP A 825 -6.36 -28.20 -7.18
C ASP A 825 -6.46 -29.57 -6.49
N ALA A 826 -5.41 -29.95 -5.74
CA ALA A 826 -5.38 -31.18 -4.96
C ALA A 826 -6.48 -31.20 -3.88
N LYS A 827 -6.69 -30.09 -3.18
CA LYS A 827 -7.78 -29.94 -2.21
C LYS A 827 -9.14 -30.08 -2.88
N LEU A 828 -9.38 -29.33 -3.97
CA LEU A 828 -10.67 -29.37 -4.71
C LEU A 828 -11.01 -30.80 -5.20
N ALA A 829 -10.04 -31.52 -5.73
CA ALA A 829 -10.24 -32.89 -6.16
C ALA A 829 -10.51 -33.84 -4.99
N ALA A 830 -9.81 -33.68 -3.87
CA ALA A 830 -10.06 -34.48 -2.66
C ALA A 830 -11.45 -34.26 -2.10
N GLU A 831 -11.91 -33.01 -1.98
CA GLU A 831 -13.26 -32.65 -1.54
C GLU A 831 -14.32 -33.21 -2.48
N ALA A 832 -14.12 -33.12 -3.80
CA ALA A 832 -15.04 -33.68 -4.80
C ALA A 832 -15.16 -35.22 -4.70
N ILE A 833 -14.04 -35.93 -4.47
CA ILE A 833 -13.99 -37.38 -4.32
C ILE A 833 -14.69 -37.82 -3.03
N LEU A 834 -14.49 -37.11 -1.95
CA LEU A 834 -15.02 -37.44 -0.63
C LEU A 834 -16.46 -36.95 -0.43
N GLY A 835 -16.86 -35.86 -1.11
CA GLY A 835 -18.15 -35.21 -0.93
C GLY A 835 -18.26 -34.34 0.33
N GLU A 836 -17.13 -34.00 0.93
CA GLU A 836 -17.04 -33.19 2.16
C GLU A 836 -15.81 -32.28 2.13
N GLU A 837 -15.81 -31.22 2.93
CA GLU A 837 -14.66 -30.34 3.13
C GLU A 837 -13.55 -31.06 3.89
N VAL A 838 -12.30 -30.90 3.39
CA VAL A 838 -11.12 -31.58 3.99
C VAL A 838 -10.26 -30.63 4.81
N VAL A 839 -10.59 -29.33 4.89
CA VAL A 839 -9.82 -28.31 5.63
C VAL A 839 -10.75 -27.50 6.51
N LYS A 840 -10.16 -26.89 7.57
CA LYS A 840 -10.86 -25.98 8.50
C LYS A 840 -10.10 -24.67 8.62
N ASP A 841 -10.83 -23.59 8.83
CA ASP A 841 -10.24 -22.31 9.13
C ASP A 841 -9.75 -22.23 10.59
N ALA A 842 -8.57 -21.68 10.79
CA ALA A 842 -8.10 -21.40 12.14
C ALA A 842 -8.88 -20.17 12.70
N PRO A 843 -9.14 -20.13 14.00
CA PRO A 843 -9.81 -19.01 14.62
C PRO A 843 -8.98 -17.74 14.48
N VAL A 844 -9.67 -16.61 14.31
CA VAL A 844 -9.04 -15.30 14.32
C VAL A 844 -8.54 -14.99 15.73
N THR A 845 -7.24 -14.76 15.86
CA THR A 845 -6.59 -14.51 17.15
C THR A 845 -5.93 -13.13 17.16
N GLY A 846 -5.89 -12.48 18.32
CA GLY A 846 -5.24 -11.18 18.52
C GLY A 846 -6.08 -10.26 19.40
N GLU A 847 -5.39 -9.40 20.15
CA GLU A 847 -6.02 -8.37 20.96
C GLU A 847 -6.13 -7.07 20.14
N GLU A 848 -7.29 -6.41 20.18
CA GLU A 848 -7.53 -5.15 19.46
C GLU A 848 -6.48 -4.10 19.78
N GLU A 849 -6.15 -3.94 21.06
CA GLU A 849 -5.15 -2.97 21.54
C GLU A 849 -3.77 -3.20 20.91
N THR A 850 -3.34 -4.47 20.77
CA THR A 850 -2.09 -4.83 20.09
C THR A 850 -2.13 -4.46 18.62
N CYS A 851 -3.26 -4.69 17.94
CA CYS A 851 -3.43 -4.34 16.53
C CYS A 851 -3.35 -2.81 16.34
N PHE A 852 -4.07 -2.05 17.16
CA PHE A 852 -4.03 -0.58 17.12
C PHE A 852 -2.65 -0.02 17.48
N GLY A 853 -1.93 -0.63 18.41
CA GLY A 853 -0.56 -0.22 18.78
C GLY A 853 0.45 -0.29 17.63
N LYS A 854 0.20 -1.13 16.61
CA LYS A 854 1.08 -1.27 15.43
C LYS A 854 0.73 -0.33 14.28
N LYS A 855 -0.46 0.26 14.28
CA LYS A 855 -0.89 1.17 13.21
C LYS A 855 -0.09 2.46 13.22
N GLY A 856 0.34 2.90 12.05
CA GLY A 856 1.16 4.11 11.88
C GLY A 856 2.63 3.96 12.29
N ILE A 857 3.08 2.77 12.72
CA ILE A 857 4.46 2.49 13.11
C ILE A 857 5.16 1.72 11.98
N LEU A 858 6.22 2.30 11.42
CA LEU A 858 7.14 1.63 10.54
C LEU A 858 8.15 0.85 11.40
N MET A 859 8.44 -0.38 10.99
CA MET A 859 9.32 -1.29 11.72
C MET A 859 10.34 -1.90 10.75
N GLU A 860 11.59 -1.46 10.88
CA GLU A 860 12.71 -2.05 10.15
C GLU A 860 13.18 -3.30 10.91
N SER A 861 12.60 -4.44 10.63
CA SER A 861 13.09 -5.72 11.13
C SER A 861 13.40 -6.66 9.97
N LYS A 862 14.58 -7.26 10.01
CA LYS A 862 15.01 -8.31 9.07
C LYS A 862 15.02 -9.71 9.71
N GLU A 863 14.55 -9.82 10.96
CA GLU A 863 14.55 -11.07 11.71
C GLU A 863 13.21 -11.79 11.53
N THR A 864 13.25 -12.95 10.90
CA THR A 864 12.05 -13.74 10.53
C THR A 864 11.21 -14.18 11.74
N ASP A 865 11.79 -14.33 12.91
CA ASP A 865 11.09 -14.67 14.15
C ASP A 865 10.37 -13.46 14.81
N LYS A 866 10.64 -12.24 14.35
CA LYS A 866 9.99 -11.01 14.81
C LYS A 866 8.90 -10.48 13.84
N GLU A 867 8.58 -11.20 12.80
CA GLU A 867 7.58 -10.78 11.81
C GLU A 867 6.16 -10.64 12.39
N SER A 868 5.88 -11.31 13.51
CA SER A 868 4.63 -11.11 14.26
C SER A 868 4.46 -9.68 14.78
N ASP A 869 5.57 -8.98 15.10
CA ASP A 869 5.53 -7.59 15.59
C ASP A 869 5.11 -6.64 14.48
N ARG A 870 5.44 -6.98 13.22
CA ARG A 870 5.07 -6.22 12.04
C ARG A 870 3.67 -6.55 11.52
N CYS A 871 3.16 -7.76 11.75
CA CYS A 871 1.86 -8.18 11.27
C CYS A 871 0.72 -7.36 11.89
N LEU A 872 -0.10 -6.70 11.06
CA LEU A 872 -1.21 -5.86 11.48
C LEU A 872 -2.48 -6.65 11.84
N THR A 873 -2.51 -7.97 11.61
CA THR A 873 -3.66 -8.83 11.89
C THR A 873 -4.95 -8.30 11.25
N CYS A 874 -4.91 -8.05 9.93
CA CYS A 874 -5.97 -7.33 9.19
C CYS A 874 -7.34 -8.02 9.21
N ASN A 875 -7.44 -9.31 9.55
CA ASN A 875 -8.71 -10.01 9.77
C ASN A 875 -9.31 -9.76 11.17
N LYS A 876 -8.56 -9.11 12.07
CA LYS A 876 -9.08 -8.63 13.35
C LYS A 876 -9.44 -7.14 13.26
N ILE A 877 -8.50 -6.31 12.80
CA ILE A 877 -8.65 -4.86 12.59
C ILE A 877 -8.02 -4.49 11.25
N CYS A 878 -8.82 -4.17 10.24
CA CYS A 878 -8.32 -3.62 8.97
C CYS A 878 -8.22 -2.10 9.03
N GLU A 879 -9.34 -1.40 8.94
CA GLU A 879 -9.52 0.06 9.07
C GLU A 879 -8.62 0.92 8.16
N ASN A 880 -8.08 0.38 7.05
CA ASN A 880 -7.28 1.19 6.14
C ASN A 880 -8.03 2.43 5.62
N CYS A 881 -9.32 2.28 5.31
CA CYS A 881 -10.16 3.38 4.83
C CYS A 881 -10.42 4.46 5.91
N VAL A 882 -10.37 4.09 7.19
CA VAL A 882 -10.44 5.00 8.32
C VAL A 882 -9.12 5.76 8.47
N ASP A 883 -8.00 5.03 8.46
CA ASP A 883 -6.66 5.60 8.63
C ASP A 883 -6.37 6.69 7.60
N VAL A 884 -6.62 6.38 6.32
CA VAL A 884 -6.22 7.22 5.18
C VAL A 884 -7.22 8.33 4.84
N CYS A 885 -8.37 8.38 5.50
CA CYS A 885 -9.37 9.42 5.26
C CYS A 885 -8.91 10.74 5.87
N PRO A 886 -8.53 11.76 5.07
CA PRO A 886 -8.08 13.03 5.62
C PRO A 886 -9.18 13.71 6.44
N ASN A 887 -10.44 13.67 5.98
CA ASN A 887 -11.58 14.32 6.62
C ASN A 887 -12.23 13.51 7.75
N ARG A 888 -11.70 12.30 8.05
CA ARG A 888 -12.25 11.39 9.07
C ARG A 888 -13.68 10.92 8.77
N ALA A 889 -14.09 10.92 7.51
CA ALA A 889 -15.44 10.56 7.06
C ALA A 889 -15.74 9.05 7.12
N ASN A 890 -14.74 8.18 7.14
CA ASN A 890 -14.92 6.76 7.43
C ASN A 890 -14.60 6.51 8.90
N ILE A 891 -15.54 5.95 9.63
CA ILE A 891 -15.45 5.75 11.08
C ILE A 891 -15.64 4.28 11.41
N SER A 892 -14.75 3.76 12.26
CA SER A 892 -14.88 2.42 12.83
C SER A 892 -15.71 2.49 14.10
N ILE A 893 -16.78 1.70 14.14
CA ILE A 893 -17.71 1.66 15.28
C ILE A 893 -17.84 0.23 15.81
N LYS A 894 -17.96 0.12 17.13
CA LYS A 894 -18.23 -1.14 17.81
C LYS A 894 -19.75 -1.32 17.93
N VAL A 895 -20.27 -2.39 17.36
CA VAL A 895 -21.70 -2.70 17.36
C VAL A 895 -21.96 -3.83 18.33
N PRO A 896 -22.86 -3.65 19.33
CA PRO A 896 -23.19 -4.72 20.28
C PRO A 896 -23.67 -5.99 19.59
N GLY A 897 -23.06 -7.13 19.95
CA GLY A 897 -23.39 -8.45 19.36
C GLY A 897 -22.79 -8.74 18.00
N MET A 898 -21.88 -7.91 17.50
CA MET A 898 -21.02 -8.20 16.33
C MET A 898 -19.58 -8.43 16.80
N GLU A 899 -18.91 -9.39 16.18
CA GLU A 899 -17.53 -9.76 16.55
C GLU A 899 -16.50 -8.75 16.04
N MET A 900 -16.75 -8.16 14.87
CA MET A 900 -15.88 -7.16 14.25
C MET A 900 -16.42 -5.76 14.47
N ASN A 901 -15.50 -4.78 14.54
CA ASN A 901 -15.91 -3.40 14.36
C ASN A 901 -16.49 -3.21 12.94
N GLN A 902 -17.42 -2.29 12.81
CA GLN A 902 -18.06 -1.98 11.53
C GLN A 902 -17.60 -0.62 11.01
N ILE A 903 -17.52 -0.48 9.72
CA ILE A 903 -17.19 0.79 9.09
C ILE A 903 -18.45 1.48 8.64
N ILE A 904 -18.66 2.70 9.13
CA ILE A 904 -19.70 3.62 8.66
C ILE A 904 -19.05 4.75 7.87
N HIS A 905 -19.69 5.13 6.78
CA HIS A 905 -19.33 6.35 6.03
C HIS A 905 -20.22 7.51 6.50
N VAL A 906 -19.62 8.69 6.69
CA VAL A 906 -20.34 9.91 7.09
C VAL A 906 -20.30 10.89 5.93
N ASP A 907 -21.42 11.05 5.25
CA ASP A 907 -21.54 11.79 3.99
C ASP A 907 -21.10 13.26 4.13
N TYR A 908 -21.60 13.96 5.12
CA TYR A 908 -21.35 15.40 5.32
C TYR A 908 -19.88 15.77 5.65
N MET A 909 -19.02 14.79 5.90
CA MET A 909 -17.59 14.99 6.13
C MET A 909 -16.75 14.66 4.89
N CYS A 910 -17.34 14.02 3.90
CA CYS A 910 -16.63 13.50 2.73
C CYS A 910 -16.59 14.51 1.58
N ASN A 911 -15.44 14.65 0.94
CA ASN A 911 -15.27 15.38 -0.32
C ASN A 911 -14.97 14.46 -1.52
N GLU A 912 -15.20 13.18 -1.40
CA GLU A 912 -15.02 12.17 -2.45
C GLU A 912 -13.62 12.16 -3.11
N CYS A 913 -12.59 12.49 -2.36
CA CYS A 913 -11.22 12.54 -2.88
C CYS A 913 -10.70 11.20 -3.44
N GLY A 914 -11.34 10.07 -3.07
CA GLY A 914 -10.99 8.73 -3.56
C GLY A 914 -9.85 8.04 -2.81
N ASN A 915 -9.20 8.68 -1.84
CA ASN A 915 -8.04 8.11 -1.15
C ASN A 915 -8.34 6.79 -0.44
N CYS A 916 -9.51 6.64 0.17
CA CYS A 916 -9.93 5.38 0.81
C CYS A 916 -10.12 4.23 -0.20
N LYS A 917 -10.51 4.52 -1.45
CA LYS A 917 -10.56 3.55 -2.55
C LYS A 917 -9.14 3.06 -2.89
N SER A 918 -8.15 3.95 -2.97
CA SER A 918 -6.76 3.59 -3.29
C SER A 918 -6.22 2.55 -2.30
N PHE A 919 -6.49 2.69 -1.01
CA PHE A 919 -5.95 1.84 0.04
C PHE A 919 -6.89 0.74 0.55
N CYS A 920 -8.11 0.63 0.03
CA CYS A 920 -8.91 -0.58 0.25
C CYS A 920 -8.21 -1.76 -0.43
N PRO A 921 -7.87 -2.84 0.29
CA PRO A 921 -7.16 -3.97 -0.31
C PRO A 921 -8.06 -4.84 -1.21
N TYR A 922 -9.26 -4.38 -1.50
CA TYR A 922 -10.29 -5.03 -2.30
C TYR A 922 -10.78 -4.11 -3.42
N ALA A 923 -11.54 -4.68 -4.36
CA ALA A 923 -12.15 -3.95 -5.48
C ALA A 923 -13.36 -3.12 -5.01
N SER A 924 -13.16 -2.27 -4.00
CA SER A 924 -14.21 -1.48 -3.37
C SER A 924 -13.80 -0.03 -3.17
N ALA A 925 -14.81 0.84 -3.15
CA ALA A 925 -14.67 2.27 -2.85
C ALA A 925 -15.43 2.60 -1.55
N PRO A 926 -14.79 2.54 -0.36
CA PRO A 926 -15.48 2.66 0.93
C PRO A 926 -16.38 3.90 1.07
N TYR A 927 -16.03 5.01 0.41
CA TYR A 927 -16.87 6.22 0.42
C TYR A 927 -18.18 6.07 -0.38
N LYS A 928 -18.34 4.97 -1.16
CA LYS A 928 -19.58 4.62 -1.89
C LYS A 928 -20.19 3.32 -1.37
N ASP A 929 -19.34 2.33 -1.05
CA ASP A 929 -19.78 0.97 -0.81
C ASP A 929 -20.08 0.69 0.66
N LYS A 930 -19.74 1.61 1.60
CA LYS A 930 -20.06 1.45 3.01
C LYS A 930 -21.38 2.11 3.38
N PHE A 931 -22.06 1.51 4.35
CA PHE A 931 -23.34 2.04 4.82
C PHE A 931 -23.17 3.47 5.31
N THR A 932 -23.93 4.40 4.74
CA THR A 932 -23.69 5.84 4.84
C THR A 932 -24.66 6.48 5.84
N LEU A 933 -24.13 7.31 6.76
CA LEU A 933 -24.91 8.22 7.58
C LEU A 933 -25.05 9.55 6.86
N PHE A 934 -26.30 9.96 6.57
CA PHE A 934 -26.65 11.25 6.00
C PHE A 934 -27.13 12.21 7.10
N ALA A 935 -26.75 13.49 7.00
CA ALA A 935 -27.20 14.50 7.93
C ALA A 935 -28.71 14.80 7.78
N THR A 936 -29.20 14.83 6.54
CA THR A 936 -30.57 15.16 6.20
C THR A 936 -31.16 14.22 5.15
N GLU A 937 -32.51 14.27 4.99
CA GLU A 937 -33.19 13.58 3.89
C GLU A 937 -32.79 14.08 2.51
N ASP A 938 -32.48 15.39 2.40
CA ASP A 938 -32.05 16.01 1.14
C ASP A 938 -30.64 15.51 0.75
N ASP A 939 -29.71 15.37 1.70
CA ASP A 939 -28.38 14.78 1.46
C ASP A 939 -28.51 13.34 0.97
N MET A 940 -29.39 12.56 1.62
CA MET A 940 -29.71 11.22 1.19
C MET A 940 -30.31 11.18 -0.22
N ALA A 941 -31.21 12.12 -0.57
CA ALA A 941 -31.83 12.19 -1.89
C ALA A 941 -30.81 12.52 -3.00
N ASN A 942 -29.78 13.32 -2.67
CA ASN A 942 -28.71 13.72 -3.57
C ASN A 942 -27.59 12.67 -3.73
N SER A 943 -27.62 11.58 -2.97
CA SER A 943 -26.65 10.49 -3.01
C SER A 943 -27.26 9.21 -3.59
N GLU A 944 -26.44 8.33 -4.15
CA GLU A 944 -26.82 6.97 -4.58
C GLU A 944 -26.42 5.91 -3.54
N ASN A 945 -25.65 6.25 -2.51
CA ASN A 945 -25.14 5.32 -1.52
C ASN A 945 -26.29 4.69 -0.72
N ASP A 946 -26.16 3.40 -0.41
CA ASP A 946 -26.97 2.75 0.62
C ASP A 946 -26.62 3.34 1.99
N GLY A 947 -27.63 3.66 2.79
CA GLY A 947 -27.42 4.34 4.06
C GLY A 947 -28.69 4.76 4.75
N PHE A 948 -28.58 5.64 5.73
CA PHE A 948 -29.69 6.09 6.53
C PHE A 948 -29.55 7.54 7.00
N THR A 949 -30.68 8.17 7.27
CA THR A 949 -30.78 9.42 8.04
C THR A 949 -31.69 9.20 9.24
N VAL A 950 -31.36 9.78 10.39
CA VAL A 950 -32.14 9.66 11.62
C VAL A 950 -33.21 10.76 11.64
N LEU A 951 -34.46 10.36 11.64
CA LEU A 951 -35.59 11.29 11.69
C LEU A 951 -35.91 11.72 13.14
N ASP A 952 -35.89 10.78 14.06
CA ASP A 952 -36.05 11.05 15.50
C ASP A 952 -35.13 10.09 16.31
N PRO A 953 -34.06 10.60 16.95
CA PRO A 953 -33.17 9.76 17.74
C PRO A 953 -33.81 9.18 19.01
N LYS A 954 -34.90 9.77 19.51
CA LYS A 954 -35.59 9.26 20.71
C LYS A 954 -36.46 8.03 20.43
N THR A 955 -37.13 8.04 19.28
CA THR A 955 -37.99 6.93 18.84
C THR A 955 -37.19 5.97 17.93
N LYS A 956 -35.94 6.29 17.56
CA LYS A 956 -35.08 5.57 16.62
C LYS A 956 -35.68 5.40 15.23
N GLU A 957 -36.55 6.35 14.85
CA GLU A 957 -37.18 6.40 13.53
C GLU A 957 -36.13 6.90 12.52
N CYS A 958 -35.93 6.14 11.47
CA CYS A 958 -34.94 6.37 10.44
C CYS A 958 -35.51 6.20 9.04
N LYS A 959 -35.03 6.96 8.10
CA LYS A 959 -35.22 6.71 6.68
C LYS A 959 -33.99 5.97 6.15
N VAL A 960 -34.19 4.82 5.53
CA VAL A 960 -33.13 3.91 5.10
C VAL A 960 -33.23 3.66 3.61
N ARG A 961 -32.10 3.74 2.91
CA ARG A 961 -31.92 3.23 1.54
C ARG A 961 -31.13 1.94 1.58
N LEU A 962 -31.64 0.89 0.94
CA LEU A 962 -30.93 -0.38 0.77
C LEU A 962 -31.22 -0.95 -0.63
N LEU A 963 -30.17 -1.21 -1.41
CA LEU A 963 -30.27 -1.67 -2.80
C LEU A 963 -31.18 -0.79 -3.65
N GLY A 964 -31.10 0.53 -3.44
CA GLY A 964 -31.89 1.54 -4.13
C GLY A 964 -33.34 1.71 -3.62
N ASN A 965 -33.85 0.83 -2.73
CA ASN A 965 -35.17 0.95 -2.12
C ASN A 965 -35.10 1.84 -0.88
N ILE A 966 -36.07 2.73 -0.74
CA ILE A 966 -36.18 3.65 0.42
C ILE A 966 -37.40 3.25 1.27
N SER A 967 -37.15 3.09 2.57
CA SER A 967 -38.19 2.84 3.56
C SER A 967 -38.01 3.71 4.81
N VAL A 968 -39.07 3.91 5.58
CA VAL A 968 -38.99 4.47 6.92
C VAL A 968 -39.15 3.30 7.88
N CYS A 969 -38.26 3.21 8.83
CA CYS A 969 -38.21 2.10 9.78
C CYS A 969 -37.96 2.60 11.20
N LYS A 970 -38.19 1.72 12.15
CA LYS A 970 -37.84 1.91 13.54
C LYS A 970 -36.70 0.94 13.89
N ALA A 971 -35.50 1.47 14.07
CA ALA A 971 -34.27 0.66 14.15
C ALA A 971 -34.25 -0.36 15.31
N ASP A 972 -34.97 -0.13 16.39
CA ASP A 972 -35.09 -1.05 17.53
C ASP A 972 -36.29 -2.02 17.45
N ASP A 973 -37.10 -1.95 16.39
CA ASP A 973 -38.23 -2.86 16.19
C ASP A 973 -37.75 -4.14 15.48
N PRO A 974 -37.83 -5.34 16.12
CA PRO A 974 -37.39 -6.58 15.48
C PRO A 974 -38.33 -7.06 14.34
N GLU A 975 -39.57 -6.53 14.26
CA GLU A 975 -40.54 -6.86 13.21
C GLU A 975 -40.30 -6.04 11.91
N ASP A 976 -39.37 -5.06 11.94
CA ASP A 976 -39.08 -4.23 10.78
C ASP A 976 -38.26 -5.03 9.73
N GLU A 977 -38.57 -4.81 8.44
CA GLU A 977 -38.03 -5.62 7.33
C GLU A 977 -36.52 -5.42 7.04
N ILE A 978 -35.83 -4.59 7.85
CA ILE A 978 -34.39 -4.33 7.64
C ILE A 978 -33.54 -5.44 8.29
N TYR A 979 -32.48 -5.85 7.60
CA TYR A 979 -31.50 -6.85 8.07
C TYR A 979 -31.00 -6.51 9.50
N GLU A 980 -31.05 -7.48 10.39
CA GLU A 980 -30.76 -7.31 11.83
C GLU A 980 -29.41 -6.62 12.09
N GLY A 981 -28.34 -6.99 11.34
CA GLY A 981 -27.02 -6.36 11.49
C GLY A 981 -27.05 -4.85 11.22
N LEU A 982 -27.80 -4.40 10.21
CA LEU A 982 -27.96 -2.96 9.90
C LEU A 982 -28.77 -2.24 10.97
N ARG A 983 -29.85 -2.87 11.49
CA ARG A 983 -30.62 -2.31 12.62
C ARG A 983 -29.73 -2.11 13.85
N ARG A 984 -28.92 -3.11 14.20
CA ARG A 984 -27.95 -3.03 15.31
C ARG A 984 -26.94 -1.91 15.08
N LEU A 985 -26.43 -1.76 13.85
CA LEU A 985 -25.51 -0.69 13.50
C LEU A 985 -26.15 0.69 13.66
N ILE A 986 -27.38 0.89 13.15
CA ILE A 986 -28.13 2.15 13.30
C ILE A 986 -28.37 2.46 14.79
N CYS A 987 -28.82 1.48 15.57
CA CYS A 987 -28.98 1.65 17.02
C CYS A 987 -27.68 2.04 17.70
N ALA A 988 -26.57 1.39 17.37
CA ALA A 988 -25.26 1.73 17.93
C ALA A 988 -24.87 3.18 17.60
N VAL A 989 -25.12 3.64 16.36
CA VAL A 989 -24.86 5.04 15.98
C VAL A 989 -25.69 6.00 16.82
N ILE A 990 -26.96 5.74 17.03
CA ILE A 990 -27.84 6.61 17.82
C ILE A 990 -27.45 6.62 19.30
N ASP A 991 -27.24 5.44 19.88
CA ASP A 991 -27.05 5.27 21.34
C ASP A 991 -25.62 5.59 21.80
N ASP A 992 -24.60 5.17 21.05
CA ASP A 992 -23.21 5.22 21.48
C ASP A 992 -22.38 6.27 20.73
N TYR A 993 -22.82 6.69 19.54
CA TYR A 993 -22.12 7.62 18.66
C TYR A 993 -22.99 8.81 18.27
N GLY A 994 -23.93 9.19 19.14
CA GLY A 994 -24.90 10.27 18.89
C GLY A 994 -24.25 11.62 18.53
N TYR A 995 -22.96 11.81 18.83
CA TYR A 995 -22.18 12.97 18.40
C TYR A 995 -21.95 13.03 16.88
N LEU A 996 -22.19 11.93 16.16
CA LEU A 996 -22.16 11.89 14.68
C LEU A 996 -23.45 12.43 14.05
N LEU A 997 -24.51 12.58 14.81
CA LEU A 997 -25.77 13.10 14.30
C LEU A 997 -25.70 14.63 14.23
N MET A 998 -25.88 15.21 13.05
CA MET A 998 -25.97 16.66 12.90
C MET A 998 -27.20 17.18 13.69
N LYS A 999 -26.98 18.23 14.49
CA LYS A 999 -28.03 18.86 15.35
C LYS A 999 -28.59 20.10 14.70
#